data_c9c2140aa2cd3226c2792d590ef6e08e
#
_entry.id   c9c2140aa2cd3226c2792d590ef6e08e
#
_cell.length_a   1.000
_cell.length_b   1.000
_cell.length_c   1.000
_cell.angle_alpha   90.00
_cell.angle_beta   90.00
_cell.angle_gamma   90.00
#
_symmetry.space_group_name_H-M   'P 1'
#
loop_
_entity.id
_entity.type
_entity.pdbx_description
1 polymer ?
#
loop_
_entity_poly.entity_id
_entity_poly.type
_entity_poly.pdbx_seq_one_letter_code
_entity_poly.pdbx_strand_id
1 'polypeptide(L)'
;MPSASEADPTGKWAERALAARPDLAAAFERALAAGDVESLQRDDSEAFAALAEIVSGAYYMNVKVRKRIGYPGQKSNPPFPDEADYYLEGLLPERDEPLPDRKATGPRTKTDSPANVLIVGAGASGAVAAKELAEAGFSVVCLEQGGWKNASDFPGDKLEFELLVGKEWNANPNVRGWPEDYPCETSESEVDPVMFNAVGGSTIHFGAQWARMRPSDFRTRSLEGVGDDWPISYEELLPSYERLDVDMNVSGIGGDPAYPPGAPPPLPPLSIGKIGRKAAEGMNKLGWHWWPAAHAIPSQATATQAPCARRGTCMFGCPEGAKGSTDLTIWPKALAAGAKLVTGARVREITTNGNGLATGALWIDLDGNEQRTEADVVVLAANGVGTPRLLLLSGLANSSGLVGKRLMLHPYMSVLGLYDEDLESWLGPWGTPLLSLQFADTDESRGFPRGAQWDVMPIGGPLMALARYDALPFEERWGPPIHGLVEKTLGRAFDWGIGIEDLPSEANLVALDRALTDSDGIAAPRIHYGIDEDAKANLAWQLERAKEAHEAAGAVETVVTDWSQWGWHLLGTCRMGDDPSASVVDRFGRAHDLTNLYIVDGSVFVTSGPQPPTATIAANAHRCVEHLIQTASLQAVPA
;
A
#
# COMPACT_ATOMS: atom_id res chain seq x y z
N MET A 1 17.62 2.53 -32.83
CA MET A 1 16.86 3.66 -32.23
C MET A 1 17.43 4.98 -32.71
N PRO A 2 16.67 6.08 -32.87
CA PRO A 2 17.25 7.39 -33.13
C PRO A 2 18.05 7.86 -31.92
N SER A 3 19.06 8.72 -32.14
CA SER A 3 19.71 9.42 -31.02
C SER A 3 18.75 10.39 -30.33
N ALA A 4 19.06 10.84 -29.12
CA ALA A 4 18.22 11.80 -28.40
C ALA A 4 18.03 13.10 -29.21
N SER A 5 19.07 13.62 -29.85
CA SER A 5 19.02 14.80 -30.71
C SER A 5 18.21 14.60 -32.00
N GLU A 6 18.20 13.39 -32.56
CA GLU A 6 17.33 13.06 -33.73
C GLU A 6 15.86 12.88 -33.28
N ALA A 7 15.61 12.38 -32.09
CA ALA A 7 14.28 12.22 -31.54
C ALA A 7 13.65 13.56 -31.12
N ASP A 8 14.45 14.48 -30.57
CA ASP A 8 14.01 15.80 -30.09
C ASP A 8 14.93 16.93 -30.60
N PRO A 9 14.94 17.20 -31.93
CA PRO A 9 15.84 18.21 -32.49
C PRO A 9 15.54 19.65 -32.08
N THR A 10 14.39 19.88 -31.45
CA THR A 10 13.95 21.22 -30.99
C THR A 10 14.01 21.38 -29.47
N GLY A 11 14.37 20.35 -28.72
CA GLY A 11 14.36 20.35 -27.26
C GLY A 11 12.97 20.37 -26.61
N LYS A 12 11.90 20.27 -27.40
CA LYS A 12 10.50 20.35 -26.91
C LYS A 12 10.16 19.29 -25.87
N TRP A 13 10.65 18.08 -26.02
CA TRP A 13 10.38 16.99 -25.09
C TRP A 13 11.21 17.15 -23.81
N ALA A 14 12.45 17.66 -23.93
CA ALA A 14 13.27 18.00 -22.78
C ALA A 14 12.65 19.14 -21.95
N GLU A 15 12.15 20.21 -22.60
CA GLU A 15 11.40 21.28 -21.92
C GLU A 15 10.15 20.72 -21.21
N ARG A 16 9.43 19.80 -21.83
CA ARG A 16 8.25 19.17 -21.24
C ARG A 16 8.62 18.27 -20.06
N ALA A 17 9.70 17.49 -20.16
CA ALA A 17 10.20 16.68 -19.05
C ALA A 17 10.61 17.55 -17.87
N LEU A 18 11.32 18.64 -18.13
CA LEU A 18 11.74 19.60 -17.09
C LEU A 18 10.54 20.31 -16.45
N ALA A 19 9.50 20.62 -17.22
CA ALA A 19 8.27 21.17 -16.67
C ALA A 19 7.52 20.20 -15.73
N ALA A 20 7.63 18.88 -15.98
CA ALA A 20 7.11 17.84 -15.10
C ALA A 20 7.98 17.64 -13.83
N ARG A 21 9.28 17.98 -13.90
CA ARG A 21 10.27 17.82 -12.84
C ARG A 21 11.02 19.13 -12.55
N PRO A 22 10.32 20.19 -12.13
CA PRO A 22 10.95 21.49 -11.84
C PRO A 22 11.96 21.43 -10.67
N ASP A 23 11.85 20.44 -9.80
CA ASP A 23 12.78 20.13 -8.73
C ASP A 23 14.18 19.76 -9.25
N LEU A 24 14.29 19.21 -10.45
CA LEU A 24 15.57 18.84 -11.07
C LEU A 24 16.22 19.97 -11.88
N ALA A 25 15.56 21.13 -12.03
CA ALA A 25 16.02 22.19 -12.94
C ALA A 25 17.45 22.67 -12.63
N ALA A 26 17.74 22.99 -11.37
CA ALA A 26 19.07 23.48 -10.98
C ALA A 26 20.17 22.42 -11.18
N ALA A 27 19.89 21.16 -10.86
CA ALA A 27 20.83 20.06 -11.08
C ALA A 27 21.04 19.80 -12.58
N PHE A 28 19.97 19.87 -13.37
CA PHE A 28 20.03 19.71 -14.83
C PHE A 28 20.84 20.85 -15.51
N GLU A 29 20.69 22.09 -15.04
CA GLU A 29 21.54 23.22 -15.53
C GLU A 29 23.03 23.01 -15.23
N ARG A 30 23.36 22.52 -14.02
CA ARG A 30 24.75 22.15 -13.69
C ARG A 30 25.27 21.06 -14.61
N ALA A 31 24.45 20.07 -14.92
CA ALA A 31 24.82 18.98 -15.83
C ALA A 31 25.12 19.50 -17.25
N LEU A 32 24.30 20.41 -17.78
CA LEU A 32 24.52 21.01 -19.09
C LEU A 32 25.81 21.85 -19.16
N ALA A 33 26.23 22.44 -18.04
CA ALA A 33 27.45 23.24 -17.94
C ALA A 33 28.74 22.38 -17.85
N ALA A 34 28.65 21.13 -17.44
CA ALA A 34 29.81 20.27 -17.19
C ALA A 34 30.55 19.80 -18.45
N GLY A 35 29.86 19.66 -19.58
CA GLY A 35 30.45 19.35 -20.90
C GLY A 35 30.93 17.92 -21.11
N ASP A 36 31.12 17.11 -20.06
CA ASP A 36 31.52 15.70 -20.10
C ASP A 36 30.75 14.87 -19.09
N VAL A 37 30.08 13.82 -19.60
CA VAL A 37 29.14 12.99 -18.83
C VAL A 37 29.87 12.06 -17.84
N GLU A 38 31.06 11.56 -18.19
CA GLU A 38 31.82 10.65 -17.31
C GLU A 38 32.35 11.39 -16.09
N SER A 39 32.85 12.61 -16.29
CA SER A 39 33.28 13.46 -15.17
C SER A 39 32.10 13.90 -14.33
N LEU A 40 30.96 14.22 -14.96
CA LEU A 40 29.73 14.61 -14.25
C LEU A 40 29.24 13.52 -13.31
N GLN A 41 29.19 12.26 -13.77
CA GLN A 41 28.79 11.14 -12.92
C GLN A 41 29.67 10.96 -11.69
N ARG A 42 30.97 11.15 -11.84
CA ARG A 42 31.96 11.00 -10.76
C ARG A 42 31.96 12.17 -9.79
N ASP A 43 31.84 13.40 -10.32
CA ASP A 43 32.13 14.63 -9.58
C ASP A 43 30.85 15.36 -9.11
N ASP A 44 29.70 15.15 -9.77
CA ASP A 44 28.37 15.67 -9.39
C ASP A 44 27.28 14.63 -9.75
N SER A 45 27.14 13.61 -8.91
CA SER A 45 26.19 12.50 -9.14
C SER A 45 24.72 12.97 -9.14
N GLU A 46 24.37 14.04 -8.41
CA GLU A 46 23.05 14.62 -8.40
C GLU A 46 22.70 15.26 -9.76
N ALA A 47 23.62 16.05 -10.30
CA ALA A 47 23.44 16.65 -11.62
C ALA A 47 23.38 15.58 -12.72
N PHE A 48 24.18 14.52 -12.59
CA PHE A 48 24.11 13.38 -13.52
C PHE A 48 22.75 12.67 -13.44
N ALA A 49 22.23 12.39 -12.24
CA ALA A 49 20.92 11.75 -12.07
C ALA A 49 19.79 12.59 -12.70
N ALA A 50 19.82 13.92 -12.49
CA ALA A 50 18.89 14.84 -13.11
C ALA A 50 18.96 14.83 -14.66
N LEU A 51 20.18 14.80 -15.22
CA LEU A 51 20.39 14.67 -16.66
C LEU A 51 19.81 13.36 -17.19
N ALA A 52 20.12 12.25 -16.52
CA ALA A 52 19.65 10.92 -16.92
C ALA A 52 18.14 10.83 -16.92
N GLU A 53 17.48 11.33 -15.89
CA GLU A 53 16.03 11.30 -15.76
C GLU A 53 15.32 12.20 -16.78
N ILE A 54 15.77 13.45 -16.93
CA ILE A 54 15.18 14.38 -17.89
C ILE A 54 15.37 13.91 -19.34
N VAL A 55 16.57 13.46 -19.71
CA VAL A 55 16.85 13.02 -21.10
C VAL A 55 16.11 11.72 -21.40
N SER A 56 16.15 10.74 -20.53
CA SER A 56 15.43 9.47 -20.72
C SER A 56 13.90 9.69 -20.73
N GLY A 57 13.39 10.51 -19.81
CA GLY A 57 11.98 10.89 -19.77
C GLY A 57 11.52 11.60 -21.04
N ALA A 58 12.27 12.59 -21.50
CA ALA A 58 12.01 13.30 -22.75
C ALA A 58 12.00 12.34 -23.97
N TYR A 59 12.97 11.45 -24.02
CA TYR A 59 13.12 10.48 -25.10
C TYR A 59 11.93 9.51 -25.16
N TYR A 60 11.59 8.88 -24.04
CA TYR A 60 10.52 7.87 -24.00
C TYR A 60 9.10 8.47 -23.91
N MET A 61 8.95 9.75 -23.57
CA MET A 61 7.68 10.46 -23.77
C MET A 61 7.37 10.71 -25.26
N ASN A 62 8.38 10.78 -26.11
CA ASN A 62 8.20 11.08 -27.52
C ASN A 62 7.34 10.02 -28.23
N VAL A 63 6.21 10.45 -28.76
CA VAL A 63 5.22 9.56 -29.41
C VAL A 63 5.82 8.75 -30.57
N LYS A 64 6.81 9.30 -31.30
CA LYS A 64 7.48 8.57 -32.39
C LYS A 64 8.37 7.45 -31.83
N VAL A 65 9.05 7.70 -30.72
CA VAL A 65 9.85 6.68 -30.02
C VAL A 65 8.94 5.59 -29.47
N ARG A 66 7.87 5.97 -28.76
CA ARG A 66 6.86 5.01 -28.23
C ARG A 66 6.31 4.11 -29.33
N LYS A 67 5.94 4.69 -30.47
CA LYS A 67 5.46 3.91 -31.61
C LYS A 67 6.52 2.91 -32.12
N ARG A 68 7.80 3.30 -32.11
CA ARG A 68 8.88 2.43 -32.59
C ARG A 68 9.18 1.26 -31.67
N ILE A 69 9.09 1.46 -30.34
CA ILE A 69 9.29 0.39 -29.34
C ILE A 69 8.00 -0.41 -29.07
N GLY A 70 6.91 -0.12 -29.76
CA GLY A 70 5.62 -0.80 -29.57
C GLY A 70 4.87 -0.43 -28.28
N TYR A 71 5.33 0.57 -27.54
CA TYR A 71 4.70 0.97 -26.28
C TYR A 71 3.55 1.97 -26.49
N PRO A 72 2.31 1.59 -26.19
CA PRO A 72 1.16 2.46 -26.41
C PRO A 72 1.06 3.62 -25.40
N GLY A 73 1.82 3.60 -24.32
CA GLY A 73 1.61 4.40 -23.12
C GLY A 73 0.62 3.75 -22.16
N GLN A 74 0.44 4.32 -20.99
CA GLN A 74 -0.54 3.86 -20.00
C GLN A 74 -1.96 4.27 -20.45
N LYS A 75 -2.50 3.56 -21.42
CA LYS A 75 -3.82 3.82 -21.99
C LYS A 75 -4.87 2.92 -21.38
N SER A 76 -6.11 3.42 -21.39
CA SER A 76 -7.28 2.58 -21.13
C SER A 76 -7.33 1.45 -22.16
N ASN A 77 -7.38 0.23 -21.68
CA ASN A 77 -7.49 -1.00 -22.48
C ASN A 77 -8.47 -1.95 -21.78
N PRO A 78 -9.79 -1.65 -21.84
CA PRO A 78 -10.80 -2.49 -21.22
C PRO A 78 -10.68 -3.94 -21.70
N PRO A 79 -10.81 -4.94 -20.82
CA PRO A 79 -10.82 -6.33 -21.21
C PRO A 79 -12.04 -6.65 -22.08
N PHE A 80 -11.94 -7.67 -22.93
CA PHE A 80 -13.12 -8.24 -23.57
C PHE A 80 -13.96 -9.02 -22.53
N PRO A 81 -15.28 -9.25 -22.74
CA PRO A 81 -16.18 -9.73 -21.70
C PRO A 81 -15.74 -11.00 -20.97
N ASP A 82 -15.16 -11.96 -21.68
CA ASP A 82 -14.77 -13.28 -21.13
C ASP A 82 -13.25 -13.39 -20.93
N GLU A 83 -12.53 -12.27 -20.83
CA GLU A 83 -11.06 -12.28 -20.77
C GLU A 83 -10.52 -12.97 -19.51
N ALA A 84 -11.21 -12.82 -18.37
CA ALA A 84 -10.81 -13.48 -17.13
C ALA A 84 -10.86 -15.02 -17.30
N ASP A 85 -11.96 -15.55 -17.83
CA ASP A 85 -12.14 -16.98 -18.08
C ASP A 85 -11.15 -17.48 -19.13
N TYR A 86 -10.96 -16.71 -20.21
CA TYR A 86 -10.00 -17.04 -21.26
C TYR A 86 -8.58 -17.28 -20.74
N TYR A 87 -8.07 -16.39 -19.90
CA TYR A 87 -6.71 -16.55 -19.35
C TYR A 87 -6.61 -17.60 -18.25
N LEU A 88 -7.73 -18.00 -17.63
CA LEU A 88 -7.78 -19.04 -16.60
C LEU A 88 -8.11 -20.43 -17.14
N GLU A 89 -8.55 -20.52 -18.41
CA GLU A 89 -8.97 -21.79 -19.02
C GLU A 89 -7.88 -22.88 -18.92
N GLY A 90 -8.24 -24.02 -18.34
CA GLY A 90 -7.38 -25.18 -18.17
C GLY A 90 -6.27 -25.03 -17.12
N LEU A 91 -6.24 -23.94 -16.34
CA LEU A 91 -5.22 -23.69 -15.31
C LEU A 91 -5.68 -24.03 -13.90
N LEU A 92 -6.92 -23.67 -13.54
CA LEU A 92 -7.47 -23.97 -12.22
C LEU A 92 -8.13 -25.36 -12.20
N PRO A 93 -8.03 -26.09 -11.07
CA PRO A 93 -8.75 -27.35 -10.91
C PRO A 93 -10.27 -27.11 -10.88
N GLU A 94 -11.03 -28.05 -11.41
CA GLU A 94 -12.48 -28.07 -11.24
C GLU A 94 -12.82 -28.23 -9.74
N ARG A 95 -13.89 -27.59 -9.31
CA ARG A 95 -14.36 -27.67 -7.94
C ARG A 95 -15.55 -28.59 -7.82
N ASP A 96 -15.46 -29.56 -6.92
CA ASP A 96 -16.51 -30.54 -6.68
C ASP A 96 -17.64 -30.02 -5.78
N GLU A 97 -17.36 -29.03 -4.90
CA GLU A 97 -18.33 -28.50 -3.94
C GLU A 97 -18.59 -27.00 -4.15
N PRO A 98 -19.86 -26.53 -4.02
CA PRO A 98 -20.18 -25.12 -4.08
C PRO A 98 -19.60 -24.37 -2.87
N LEU A 99 -19.24 -23.10 -3.07
CA LEU A 99 -18.81 -22.23 -1.98
C LEU A 99 -20.01 -21.81 -1.12
N PRO A 100 -19.78 -21.52 0.18
CA PRO A 100 -20.81 -20.95 1.04
C PRO A 100 -21.37 -19.64 0.50
N ASP A 101 -22.67 -19.45 0.67
CA ASP A 101 -23.32 -18.18 0.34
C ASP A 101 -22.88 -17.06 1.31
N ARG A 102 -22.74 -15.85 0.79
CA ARG A 102 -22.53 -14.65 1.60
C ARG A 102 -23.72 -14.40 2.50
N LYS A 103 -23.49 -14.22 3.79
CA LYS A 103 -24.54 -13.83 4.73
C LYS A 103 -24.96 -12.40 4.44
N ALA A 104 -26.27 -12.20 4.20
CA ALA A 104 -26.82 -10.85 4.04
C ALA A 104 -26.65 -10.06 5.35
N THR A 105 -26.02 -8.91 5.27
CA THR A 105 -26.00 -7.95 6.38
C THR A 105 -27.26 -7.09 6.28
N GLY A 106 -28.13 -7.16 7.30
CA GLY A 106 -29.33 -6.34 7.38
C GLY A 106 -29.00 -4.85 7.57
N PRO A 107 -29.98 -3.96 7.35
CA PRO A 107 -29.81 -2.53 7.64
C PRO A 107 -29.48 -2.33 9.12
N ARG A 108 -28.55 -1.41 9.41
CA ARG A 108 -28.14 -1.08 10.77
C ARG A 108 -29.27 -0.35 11.50
N THR A 109 -29.52 -0.71 12.74
CA THR A 109 -30.43 0.05 13.62
C THR A 109 -29.68 1.27 14.15
N LYS A 110 -30.25 2.47 13.94
CA LYS A 110 -29.70 3.71 14.51
C LYS A 110 -29.83 3.69 16.03
N THR A 111 -28.78 4.13 16.70
CA THR A 111 -28.80 4.37 18.15
C THR A 111 -29.07 5.87 18.38
N ASP A 112 -29.86 6.20 19.40
CA ASP A 112 -30.05 7.59 19.84
C ASP A 112 -28.87 8.07 20.73
N SER A 113 -27.66 7.63 20.42
CA SER A 113 -26.48 8.05 21.19
C SER A 113 -26.10 9.49 20.84
N PRO A 114 -26.09 10.44 21.79
CA PRO A 114 -25.67 11.82 21.54
C PRO A 114 -24.15 12.00 21.49
N ALA A 115 -23.35 10.91 21.62
CA ALA A 115 -21.90 11.01 21.74
C ALA A 115 -21.25 11.59 20.46
N ASN A 116 -20.38 12.58 20.66
CA ASN A 116 -19.55 13.15 19.61
C ASN A 116 -18.27 12.33 19.49
N VAL A 117 -17.98 11.85 18.28
CA VAL A 117 -16.78 11.08 17.98
C VAL A 117 -15.84 11.88 17.10
N LEU A 118 -14.60 12.03 17.54
CA LEU A 118 -13.51 12.58 16.75
C LEU A 118 -12.69 11.43 16.18
N ILE A 119 -12.49 11.43 14.86
CA ILE A 119 -11.57 10.52 14.17
C ILE A 119 -10.36 11.30 13.69
N VAL A 120 -9.15 10.79 13.89
CA VAL A 120 -7.90 11.38 13.42
C VAL A 120 -7.31 10.50 12.31
N GLY A 121 -7.32 11.01 11.08
CA GLY A 121 -6.88 10.35 9.87
C GLY A 121 -8.02 9.78 9.02
N ALA A 122 -8.04 10.15 7.74
CA ALA A 122 -9.07 9.76 6.77
C ALA A 122 -8.62 8.62 5.82
N GLY A 123 -7.67 7.77 6.26
CA GLY A 123 -7.18 6.62 5.52
C GLY A 123 -8.16 5.43 5.51
N ALA A 124 -7.62 4.23 5.31
CA ALA A 124 -8.43 3.00 5.21
C ALA A 124 -9.33 2.77 6.43
N SER A 125 -8.75 2.77 7.64
CA SER A 125 -9.47 2.49 8.88
C SER A 125 -10.36 3.65 9.32
N GLY A 126 -9.90 4.91 9.15
CA GLY A 126 -10.68 6.09 9.51
C GLY A 126 -11.96 6.24 8.66
N ALA A 127 -11.88 5.91 7.37
CA ALA A 127 -13.05 5.87 6.49
C ALA A 127 -14.10 4.85 6.96
N VAL A 128 -13.65 3.63 7.31
CA VAL A 128 -14.53 2.58 7.86
C VAL A 128 -15.16 3.05 9.17
N ALA A 129 -14.36 3.58 10.10
CA ALA A 129 -14.86 4.08 11.37
C ALA A 129 -15.89 5.21 11.17
N ALA A 130 -15.62 6.17 10.29
CA ALA A 130 -16.50 7.28 10.01
C ALA A 130 -17.86 6.81 9.45
N LYS A 131 -17.82 5.88 8.49
CA LYS A 131 -19.04 5.32 7.89
C LYS A 131 -19.88 4.59 8.92
N GLU A 132 -19.30 3.62 9.62
CA GLU A 132 -20.02 2.76 10.53
C GLU A 132 -20.64 3.55 11.70
N LEU A 133 -19.90 4.48 12.28
CA LEU A 133 -20.39 5.35 13.37
C LEU A 133 -21.49 6.31 12.89
N ALA A 134 -21.33 6.95 11.73
CA ALA A 134 -22.34 7.84 11.20
C ALA A 134 -23.64 7.10 10.81
N GLU A 135 -23.52 5.91 10.18
CA GLU A 135 -24.68 5.05 9.89
C GLU A 135 -25.39 4.59 11.18
N ALA A 136 -24.65 4.42 12.28
CA ALA A 136 -25.21 4.09 13.60
C ALA A 136 -25.84 5.30 14.31
N GLY A 137 -25.71 6.53 13.81
CA GLY A 137 -26.34 7.73 14.35
C GLY A 137 -25.46 8.58 15.26
N PHE A 138 -24.15 8.31 15.34
CA PHE A 138 -23.20 9.15 16.07
C PHE A 138 -22.91 10.46 15.33
N SER A 139 -22.61 11.51 16.09
CA SER A 139 -22.06 12.76 15.55
C SER A 139 -20.56 12.59 15.29
N VAL A 140 -20.15 12.45 14.04
CA VAL A 140 -18.77 12.14 13.64
C VAL A 140 -18.11 13.33 12.99
N VAL A 141 -16.89 13.68 13.47
CA VAL A 141 -15.95 14.61 12.83
C VAL A 141 -14.65 13.87 12.58
N CYS A 142 -14.16 13.89 11.36
CA CYS A 142 -12.83 13.37 11.01
C CYS A 142 -11.90 14.52 10.61
N LEU A 143 -10.68 14.52 11.16
CA LEU A 143 -9.59 15.44 10.82
C LEU A 143 -8.56 14.71 9.95
N GLU A 144 -8.26 15.28 8.77
CA GLU A 144 -7.25 14.76 7.83
C GLU A 144 -6.28 15.87 7.44
N GLN A 145 -4.98 15.61 7.57
CA GLN A 145 -3.96 16.62 7.25
C GLN A 145 -3.83 16.89 5.74
N GLY A 146 -4.07 15.88 4.89
CA GLY A 146 -4.03 16.02 3.45
C GLY A 146 -5.36 16.52 2.86
N GLY A 147 -5.33 16.79 1.55
CA GLY A 147 -6.50 17.23 0.79
C GLY A 147 -7.25 16.08 0.11
N TRP A 148 -8.38 16.41 -0.50
CA TRP A 148 -9.09 15.51 -1.41
C TRP A 148 -8.40 15.47 -2.76
N LYS A 149 -8.25 14.28 -3.36
CA LYS A 149 -7.74 14.10 -4.72
C LYS A 149 -8.88 13.68 -5.66
N ASN A 150 -8.85 14.22 -6.87
CA ASN A 150 -9.83 13.89 -7.90
C ASN A 150 -9.19 12.97 -8.95
N ALA A 151 -10.01 12.22 -9.69
CA ALA A 151 -9.51 11.34 -10.75
C ALA A 151 -8.64 12.08 -11.80
N SER A 152 -8.96 13.34 -12.10
CA SER A 152 -8.18 14.21 -13.00
C SER A 152 -6.79 14.62 -12.48
N ASP A 153 -6.56 14.53 -11.17
CA ASP A 153 -5.28 14.87 -10.56
C ASP A 153 -4.26 13.75 -10.79
N PHE A 154 -4.73 12.51 -10.89
CA PHE A 154 -3.85 11.34 -11.02
C PHE A 154 -3.05 11.35 -12.32
N PRO A 155 -1.77 10.94 -12.28
CA PRO A 155 -0.87 11.06 -13.43
C PRO A 155 -1.04 9.98 -14.50
N GLY A 156 -1.81 8.93 -14.23
CA GLY A 156 -1.83 7.69 -15.02
C GLY A 156 -2.27 7.81 -16.48
N ASP A 157 -2.93 8.88 -16.88
CA ASP A 157 -3.33 9.17 -18.26
C ASP A 157 -2.43 10.19 -18.97
N LYS A 158 -1.44 10.77 -18.24
CA LYS A 158 -0.54 11.81 -18.76
C LYS A 158 0.68 11.20 -19.47
N LEU A 159 1.22 11.92 -20.45
CA LEU A 159 2.46 11.47 -21.12
C LEU A 159 3.67 11.48 -20.18
N GLU A 160 3.65 12.38 -19.20
CA GLU A 160 4.66 12.59 -18.17
C GLU A 160 4.54 11.60 -16.99
N PHE A 161 3.65 10.63 -17.05
CA PHE A 161 3.31 9.72 -15.96
C PHE A 161 4.54 9.24 -15.18
N GLU A 162 5.53 8.67 -15.85
CA GLU A 162 6.69 8.08 -15.19
C GLU A 162 7.59 9.13 -14.51
N LEU A 163 7.64 10.36 -15.00
CA LEU A 163 8.35 11.49 -14.36
C LEU A 163 7.58 12.02 -13.15
N LEU A 164 6.26 12.16 -13.26
CA LEU A 164 5.40 12.65 -12.17
C LEU A 164 5.39 11.69 -10.97
N VAL A 165 5.52 10.39 -11.22
CA VAL A 165 5.68 9.38 -10.17
C VAL A 165 6.91 9.63 -9.31
N GLY A 166 8.01 10.08 -9.89
CA GLY A 166 9.25 10.36 -9.17
C GLY A 166 9.17 11.58 -8.23
N LYS A 167 8.10 12.40 -8.29
CA LYS A 167 7.97 13.63 -7.50
C LYS A 167 6.62 13.71 -6.78
N GLU A 168 5.61 14.26 -7.45
CA GLU A 168 4.33 14.62 -6.83
C GLU A 168 3.55 13.41 -6.33
N TRP A 169 3.72 12.27 -6.98
CA TRP A 169 3.02 11.03 -6.69
C TRP A 169 3.91 9.98 -6.03
N ASN A 170 5.07 10.39 -5.53
CA ASN A 170 5.93 9.51 -4.76
C ASN A 170 5.30 9.23 -3.40
N ALA A 171 5.26 7.95 -3.00
CA ALA A 171 4.73 7.55 -1.69
C ALA A 171 5.73 7.81 -0.54
N ASN A 172 7.01 8.03 -0.83
CA ASN A 172 8.00 8.43 0.17
C ASN A 172 7.75 9.91 0.59
N PRO A 173 7.46 10.19 1.86
CA PRO A 173 7.19 11.54 2.34
C PRO A 173 8.39 12.49 2.17
N ASN A 174 9.62 11.96 2.16
CA ASN A 174 10.83 12.78 2.04
C ASN A 174 11.14 13.21 0.59
N VAL A 175 10.44 12.66 -0.40
CA VAL A 175 10.63 12.97 -1.83
C VAL A 175 9.56 13.91 -2.37
N ARG A 176 8.36 13.93 -1.79
CA ARG A 176 7.29 14.86 -2.16
C ARG A 176 7.66 16.30 -1.78
N GLY A 177 7.03 17.28 -2.36
CA GLY A 177 7.23 18.68 -2.05
C GLY A 177 5.89 19.41 -1.89
N TRP A 178 4.93 18.77 -1.21
CA TRP A 178 3.62 19.35 -0.92
C TRP A 178 3.56 20.00 0.46
N PRO A 179 2.70 20.99 0.67
CA PRO A 179 2.47 21.57 2.00
C PRO A 179 2.05 20.54 3.05
N GLU A 180 1.34 19.49 2.63
CA GLU A 180 0.87 18.39 3.47
C GLU A 180 1.96 17.35 3.78
N ASP A 181 3.16 17.50 3.25
CA ASP A 181 4.26 16.56 3.45
C ASP A 181 4.61 16.38 4.92
N TYR A 182 4.97 15.17 5.21
CA TYR A 182 5.20 14.65 6.53
C TYR A 182 6.56 13.93 6.53
N PRO A 183 7.65 14.68 6.72
CA PRO A 183 9.00 14.14 6.66
C PRO A 183 9.23 13.11 7.76
N CYS A 184 10.05 12.08 7.46
CA CYS A 184 10.52 11.08 8.40
C CYS A 184 12.04 11.14 8.52
N GLU A 185 12.57 11.03 9.71
CA GLU A 185 14.01 10.85 9.92
C GLU A 185 14.32 9.35 9.84
N THR A 186 15.07 8.94 8.82
CA THR A 186 15.35 7.53 8.50
C THR A 186 16.83 7.17 8.47
N SER A 187 17.72 8.05 8.97
CA SER A 187 19.18 7.80 8.95
C SER A 187 19.61 6.57 9.76
N GLU A 188 18.76 6.07 10.66
CA GLU A 188 18.96 4.86 11.46
C GLU A 188 18.03 3.71 11.04
N SER A 189 17.55 3.74 9.78
CA SER A 189 16.64 2.74 9.21
C SER A 189 17.16 2.17 7.92
N GLU A 190 17.14 0.84 7.77
CA GLU A 190 17.41 0.17 6.49
C GLU A 190 16.22 0.31 5.52
N VAL A 191 15.06 0.74 6.01
CA VAL A 191 13.79 0.80 5.25
C VAL A 191 13.11 2.15 5.46
N ASP A 192 12.79 2.84 4.36
CA ASP A 192 12.01 4.07 4.38
C ASP A 192 10.50 3.76 4.40
N PRO A 193 9.74 4.31 5.38
CA PRO A 193 8.30 4.12 5.40
C PRO A 193 7.62 4.90 4.28
N VAL A 194 6.82 4.23 3.46
CA VAL A 194 6.05 4.89 2.40
C VAL A 194 4.62 5.14 2.86
N MET A 195 4.13 6.37 2.65
CA MET A 195 2.78 6.78 3.02
C MET A 195 2.30 7.95 2.17
N PHE A 196 1.00 8.16 2.13
CA PHE A 196 0.39 9.26 1.39
C PHE A 196 -0.66 9.99 2.23
N ASN A 197 -0.54 11.32 2.33
CA ASN A 197 -1.44 12.16 3.11
C ASN A 197 -2.53 12.72 2.18
N ALA A 198 -3.73 12.17 2.29
CA ALA A 198 -4.92 12.58 1.55
C ALA A 198 -6.16 11.92 2.15
N VAL A 199 -7.34 12.39 1.78
CA VAL A 199 -8.57 11.61 1.97
C VAL A 199 -8.44 10.30 1.22
N GLY A 200 -8.61 9.16 1.89
CA GLY A 200 -8.25 7.85 1.39
C GLY A 200 -6.88 7.35 1.85
N GLY A 201 -6.00 8.24 2.33
CA GLY A 201 -4.66 7.90 2.83
C GLY A 201 -3.84 7.11 1.82
N SER A 202 -3.04 6.17 2.29
CA SER A 202 -2.21 5.31 1.43
C SER A 202 -3.01 4.39 0.49
N THR A 203 -4.36 4.28 0.61
CA THR A 203 -5.17 3.58 -0.41
C THR A 203 -5.18 4.31 -1.76
N ILE A 204 -4.75 5.58 -1.82
CA ILE A 204 -4.49 6.28 -3.08
C ILE A 204 -3.33 5.61 -3.85
N HIS A 205 -2.33 5.09 -3.13
CA HIS A 205 -1.11 4.49 -3.69
C HIS A 205 -1.07 2.96 -3.63
N PHE A 206 -2.02 2.28 -2.95
CA PHE A 206 -1.99 0.82 -2.91
C PHE A 206 -2.33 0.20 -4.28
N GLY A 207 -1.84 -1.02 -4.53
CA GLY A 207 -2.15 -1.79 -5.73
C GLY A 207 -3.59 -2.30 -5.79
N ALA A 208 -4.38 -2.05 -4.75
CA ALA A 208 -5.74 -2.54 -4.55
C ALA A 208 -5.86 -4.06 -4.36
N GLN A 209 -4.77 -4.76 -4.13
CA GLN A 209 -4.84 -6.14 -3.67
C GLN A 209 -5.62 -6.21 -2.35
N TRP A 210 -6.58 -7.14 -2.27
CA TRP A 210 -7.48 -7.26 -1.13
C TRP A 210 -7.31 -8.62 -0.45
N ALA A 211 -6.07 -8.89 -0.03
CA ALA A 211 -5.68 -10.14 0.62
C ALA A 211 -6.10 -10.14 2.10
N ARG A 212 -6.56 -11.29 2.60
CA ARG A 212 -6.85 -11.53 4.01
C ARG A 212 -5.65 -12.23 4.65
N MET A 213 -5.40 -11.99 5.94
CA MET A 213 -4.51 -12.87 6.72
C MET A 213 -5.13 -14.27 6.83
N ARG A 214 -4.30 -15.31 6.90
CA ARG A 214 -4.76 -16.70 7.06
C ARG A 214 -5.03 -16.99 8.55
N PRO A 215 -5.81 -18.03 8.89
CA PRO A 215 -6.04 -18.43 10.29
C PRO A 215 -4.75 -18.68 11.09
N SER A 216 -3.71 -19.25 10.45
CA SER A 216 -2.40 -19.50 11.05
C SER A 216 -1.67 -18.21 11.47
N ASP A 217 -1.86 -17.13 10.72
CA ASP A 217 -1.17 -15.85 10.98
C ASP A 217 -1.65 -15.18 12.29
N PHE A 218 -2.81 -15.59 12.83
CA PHE A 218 -3.31 -15.17 14.15
C PHE A 218 -2.76 -16.00 15.31
N ARG A 219 -2.02 -17.06 15.04
CA ARG A 219 -1.54 -18.06 16.02
C ARG A 219 -0.05 -18.37 15.86
N THR A 220 0.72 -17.38 15.45
CA THR A 220 2.16 -17.51 15.14
C THR A 220 2.94 -18.08 16.32
N ARG A 221 2.71 -17.57 17.56
CA ARG A 221 3.39 -18.07 18.75
C ARG A 221 3.03 -19.50 19.08
N SER A 222 1.73 -19.82 19.07
CA SER A 222 1.24 -21.16 19.43
C SER A 222 1.62 -22.22 18.42
N LEU A 223 1.67 -21.88 17.14
CA LEU A 223 1.94 -22.84 16.06
C LEU A 223 3.44 -23.01 15.80
N GLU A 224 4.22 -21.93 15.92
CA GLU A 224 5.58 -21.89 15.39
C GLU A 224 6.63 -21.46 16.44
N GLY A 225 6.19 -21.07 17.64
CA GLY A 225 7.09 -20.70 18.75
C GLY A 225 7.74 -19.33 18.65
N VAL A 226 7.46 -18.56 17.58
CA VAL A 226 7.99 -17.21 17.31
C VAL A 226 6.88 -16.17 17.31
N GLY A 227 7.25 -14.88 17.37
CA GLY A 227 6.27 -13.78 17.39
C GLY A 227 5.31 -13.87 18.57
N ASP A 228 4.06 -13.53 18.33
CA ASP A 228 2.97 -13.55 19.33
C ASP A 228 1.66 -14.01 18.70
N ASP A 229 0.73 -14.52 19.53
CA ASP A 229 -0.64 -14.77 19.11
C ASP A 229 -1.47 -13.48 19.17
N TRP A 230 -2.36 -13.30 18.22
CA TRP A 230 -3.37 -12.27 18.28
C TRP A 230 -4.42 -12.63 19.37
N PRO A 231 -4.99 -11.65 20.09
CA PRO A 231 -6.06 -11.90 21.05
C PRO A 231 -7.40 -12.21 20.38
N ILE A 232 -7.44 -12.21 19.05
CA ILE A 232 -8.60 -12.51 18.21
C ILE A 232 -8.26 -13.60 17.21
N SER A 233 -9.29 -14.20 16.58
CA SER A 233 -9.14 -15.21 15.55
C SER A 233 -9.57 -14.72 14.18
N TYR A 234 -9.24 -15.49 13.15
CA TYR A 234 -9.73 -15.27 11.77
C TYR A 234 -11.26 -15.28 11.69
N GLU A 235 -11.89 -16.20 12.40
CA GLU A 235 -13.34 -16.37 12.41
C GLU A 235 -14.06 -15.15 13.03
N GLU A 236 -13.44 -14.48 14.01
CA GLU A 236 -13.96 -13.23 14.58
C GLU A 236 -13.87 -12.07 13.59
N LEU A 237 -12.90 -12.08 12.66
CA LEU A 237 -12.78 -11.07 11.60
C LEU A 237 -13.58 -11.40 10.34
N LEU A 238 -13.92 -12.66 10.10
CA LEU A 238 -14.56 -13.10 8.85
C LEU A 238 -15.82 -12.29 8.48
N PRO A 239 -16.76 -11.99 9.40
CA PRO A 239 -17.92 -11.15 9.08
C PRO A 239 -17.54 -9.73 8.62
N SER A 240 -16.46 -9.17 9.17
CA SER A 240 -15.94 -7.86 8.81
C SER A 240 -15.26 -7.89 7.42
N TYR A 241 -14.48 -8.91 7.12
CA TYR A 241 -13.92 -9.12 5.78
C TYR A 241 -15.04 -9.19 4.72
N GLU A 242 -16.04 -10.03 4.94
CA GLU A 242 -17.16 -10.22 4.01
C GLU A 242 -17.98 -8.94 3.80
N ARG A 243 -18.17 -8.15 4.86
CA ARG A 243 -18.84 -6.85 4.78
C ARG A 243 -18.05 -5.87 3.90
N LEU A 244 -16.74 -5.78 4.12
CA LEU A 244 -15.88 -4.85 3.41
C LEU A 244 -15.61 -5.27 1.97
N ASP A 245 -15.64 -6.56 1.63
CA ASP A 245 -15.61 -7.00 0.25
C ASP A 245 -16.74 -6.33 -0.57
N VAL A 246 -17.94 -6.22 0.02
CA VAL A 246 -19.09 -5.55 -0.62
C VAL A 246 -18.87 -4.04 -0.68
N ASP A 247 -18.42 -3.43 0.42
CA ASP A 247 -18.23 -1.97 0.48
C ASP A 247 -17.14 -1.47 -0.46
N MET A 248 -16.13 -2.31 -0.73
CA MET A 248 -14.99 -2.01 -1.61
C MET A 248 -15.18 -2.52 -3.04
N ASN A 249 -16.33 -3.13 -3.38
CA ASN A 249 -16.61 -3.74 -4.68
C ASN A 249 -15.50 -4.72 -5.13
N VAL A 250 -15.17 -5.67 -4.27
CA VAL A 250 -14.05 -6.60 -4.50
C VAL A 250 -14.37 -7.59 -5.61
N SER A 251 -13.44 -7.71 -6.57
CA SER A 251 -13.44 -8.73 -7.62
C SER A 251 -12.50 -9.87 -7.28
N GLY A 252 -12.86 -11.11 -7.59
CA GLY A 252 -11.98 -12.27 -7.38
C GLY A 252 -12.68 -13.61 -7.55
N ILE A 253 -11.93 -14.68 -7.31
CA ILE A 253 -12.41 -16.05 -7.28
C ILE A 253 -12.26 -16.59 -5.85
N GLY A 254 -13.34 -17.11 -5.29
CA GLY A 254 -13.27 -17.79 -3.99
C GLY A 254 -12.73 -19.21 -4.09
N GLY A 255 -12.36 -19.78 -2.93
CA GLY A 255 -11.95 -21.19 -2.80
C GLY A 255 -10.46 -21.43 -3.03
N ASP A 256 -9.66 -20.45 -2.79
CA ASP A 256 -8.22 -20.62 -2.61
C ASP A 256 -7.96 -21.65 -1.49
N PRO A 257 -7.22 -22.75 -1.77
CA PRO A 257 -6.93 -23.79 -0.79
C PRO A 257 -6.09 -23.32 0.40
N ALA A 258 -5.44 -22.17 0.31
CA ALA A 258 -4.71 -21.55 1.43
C ALA A 258 -5.64 -20.98 2.52
N TYR A 259 -6.94 -20.91 2.26
CA TYR A 259 -7.96 -20.36 3.18
C TYR A 259 -9.07 -21.37 3.46
N PRO A 260 -9.73 -21.29 4.62
CA PRO A 260 -10.94 -22.06 4.87
C PRO A 260 -12.05 -21.65 3.89
N PRO A 261 -13.00 -22.57 3.59
CA PRO A 261 -14.13 -22.25 2.74
C PRO A 261 -14.90 -21.00 3.24
N GLY A 262 -15.11 -20.04 2.35
CA GLY A 262 -15.81 -18.79 2.63
C GLY A 262 -16.58 -18.29 1.41
N ALA A 263 -17.42 -17.27 1.60
CA ALA A 263 -18.16 -16.64 0.50
C ALA A 263 -17.19 -16.06 -0.54
N PRO A 264 -17.45 -16.23 -1.85
CA PRO A 264 -16.63 -15.66 -2.90
C PRO A 264 -16.70 -14.12 -2.87
N PRO A 265 -15.73 -13.39 -3.43
CA PRO A 265 -15.86 -11.97 -3.68
C PRO A 265 -17.14 -11.61 -4.43
N PRO A 266 -17.73 -10.39 -4.21
CA PRO A 266 -19.03 -10.03 -4.80
C PRO A 266 -19.01 -9.88 -6.32
N LEU A 267 -17.84 -9.63 -6.92
CA LEU A 267 -17.70 -9.45 -8.37
C LEU A 267 -16.77 -10.52 -8.96
N PRO A 268 -16.97 -10.91 -10.23
CA PRO A 268 -16.08 -11.83 -10.94
C PRO A 268 -14.62 -11.35 -10.90
N PRO A 269 -13.64 -12.24 -11.12
CA PRO A 269 -12.24 -11.88 -11.08
C PRO A 269 -11.86 -10.88 -12.18
N LEU A 270 -10.81 -10.11 -11.95
CA LEU A 270 -10.12 -9.40 -13.00
C LEU A 270 -9.31 -10.39 -13.86
N SER A 271 -9.05 -10.02 -15.12
CA SER A 271 -8.17 -10.79 -15.99
C SER A 271 -6.75 -10.87 -15.41
N ILE A 272 -6.19 -12.07 -15.34
CA ILE A 272 -4.79 -12.27 -14.98
C ILE A 272 -3.84 -11.88 -16.14
N GLY A 273 -4.36 -11.71 -17.34
CA GLY A 273 -3.61 -11.35 -18.53
C GLY A 273 -2.54 -12.38 -18.94
N LYS A 274 -1.72 -12.02 -19.90
CA LYS A 274 -0.63 -12.89 -20.39
C LYS A 274 0.42 -13.15 -19.32
N ILE A 275 0.78 -12.15 -18.52
CA ILE A 275 1.78 -12.32 -17.43
C ILE A 275 1.29 -13.31 -16.37
N GLY A 276 0.05 -13.16 -15.90
CA GLY A 276 -0.51 -14.09 -14.91
C GLY A 276 -0.63 -15.51 -15.45
N ARG A 277 -1.10 -15.68 -16.72
CA ARG A 277 -1.14 -16.99 -17.36
C ARG A 277 0.24 -17.64 -17.43
N LYS A 278 1.26 -16.88 -17.86
CA LYS A 278 2.64 -17.34 -17.95
C LYS A 278 3.18 -17.78 -16.58
N ALA A 279 2.94 -16.98 -15.54
CA ALA A 279 3.31 -17.32 -14.17
C ALA A 279 2.61 -18.62 -13.69
N ALA A 280 1.28 -18.72 -13.89
CA ALA A 280 0.49 -19.90 -13.51
C ALA A 280 0.97 -21.17 -14.19
N GLU A 281 1.34 -21.12 -15.48
CA GLU A 281 1.91 -22.26 -16.21
C GLU A 281 3.22 -22.75 -15.58
N GLY A 282 4.10 -21.82 -15.12
CA GLY A 282 5.31 -22.16 -14.39
C GLY A 282 5.03 -22.82 -13.05
N MET A 283 4.13 -22.23 -12.26
CA MET A 283 3.72 -22.76 -10.95
C MET A 283 3.10 -24.15 -11.08
N ASN A 284 2.22 -24.37 -12.07
CA ASN A 284 1.60 -25.68 -12.32
C ASN A 284 2.64 -26.76 -12.69
N LYS A 285 3.69 -26.43 -13.46
CA LYS A 285 4.77 -27.38 -13.76
C LYS A 285 5.54 -27.82 -12.51
N LEU A 286 5.65 -26.93 -11.52
CA LEU A 286 6.33 -27.20 -10.24
C LEU A 286 5.39 -27.83 -9.20
N GLY A 287 4.08 -27.86 -9.46
CA GLY A 287 3.08 -28.29 -8.48
C GLY A 287 2.95 -27.32 -7.31
N TRP A 288 3.28 -26.03 -7.51
CA TRP A 288 3.24 -25.00 -6.48
C TRP A 288 1.91 -24.26 -6.48
N HIS A 289 1.53 -23.79 -5.26
CA HIS A 289 0.34 -23.00 -5.06
C HIS A 289 0.39 -21.66 -5.81
N TRP A 290 -0.72 -21.30 -6.42
CA TRP A 290 -1.02 -19.97 -6.92
C TRP A 290 -2.53 -19.76 -6.97
N TRP A 291 -2.96 -18.48 -6.92
CA TRP A 291 -4.37 -18.14 -7.03
C TRP A 291 -4.55 -16.76 -7.68
N PRO A 292 -5.64 -16.52 -8.48
CA PRO A 292 -5.99 -15.18 -8.92
C PRO A 292 -6.27 -14.27 -7.72
N ALA A 293 -5.58 -13.13 -7.65
CA ALA A 293 -5.70 -12.26 -6.51
C ALA A 293 -7.08 -11.59 -6.44
N ALA A 294 -7.59 -11.40 -5.23
CA ALA A 294 -8.75 -10.54 -5.01
C ALA A 294 -8.33 -9.07 -5.03
N HIS A 295 -9.17 -8.21 -5.64
CA HIS A 295 -8.88 -6.79 -5.79
C HIS A 295 -10.05 -5.92 -5.35
N ALA A 296 -9.78 -4.85 -4.63
CA ALA A 296 -10.73 -3.75 -4.43
C ALA A 296 -10.83 -2.90 -5.72
N ILE A 297 -11.13 -3.54 -6.84
CA ILE A 297 -11.33 -2.95 -8.16
C ILE A 297 -12.48 -3.70 -8.84
N PRO A 298 -13.56 -3.05 -9.24
CA PRO A 298 -14.66 -3.73 -9.90
C PRO A 298 -14.27 -4.23 -11.30
N SER A 299 -14.57 -5.48 -11.58
CA SER A 299 -14.45 -6.10 -12.91
C SER A 299 -15.61 -5.72 -13.83
N GLN A 300 -16.72 -5.28 -13.25
CA GLN A 300 -17.94 -4.81 -13.94
C GLN A 300 -18.33 -3.45 -13.40
N ALA A 301 -19.09 -2.67 -14.17
CA ALA A 301 -19.60 -1.37 -13.72
C ALA A 301 -20.48 -1.57 -12.46
N THR A 302 -20.25 -0.73 -11.46
CA THR A 302 -21.09 -0.64 -10.26
C THR A 302 -21.85 0.68 -10.25
N ALA A 303 -22.69 0.91 -9.24
CA ALA A 303 -23.41 2.18 -9.10
C ALA A 303 -22.47 3.39 -8.89
N THR A 304 -21.24 3.16 -8.40
CA THR A 304 -20.30 4.21 -7.97
C THR A 304 -18.95 4.19 -8.68
N GLN A 305 -18.61 3.13 -9.39
CA GLN A 305 -17.28 2.96 -10.01
C GLN A 305 -17.38 2.39 -11.42
N ALA A 306 -16.50 2.87 -12.29
CA ALA A 306 -16.25 2.26 -13.58
C ALA A 306 -15.53 0.91 -13.43
N PRO A 307 -15.64 -0.03 -14.37
CA PRO A 307 -14.84 -1.26 -14.36
C PRO A 307 -13.37 -0.97 -14.64
N CYS A 308 -12.49 -1.89 -14.24
CA CYS A 308 -11.06 -1.77 -14.50
C CYS A 308 -10.76 -1.63 -16.00
N ALA A 309 -10.08 -0.56 -16.38
CA ALA A 309 -9.62 -0.32 -17.76
C ALA A 309 -8.18 -0.78 -18.00
N ARG A 310 -7.58 -1.55 -17.10
CA ARG A 310 -6.24 -2.17 -17.21
C ARG A 310 -5.12 -1.19 -17.53
N ARG A 311 -5.24 0.06 -17.11
CA ARG A 311 -4.23 1.10 -17.39
C ARG A 311 -2.84 0.80 -16.77
N GLY A 312 -2.77 -0.03 -15.72
CA GLY A 312 -1.52 -0.38 -15.05
C GLY A 312 -0.91 0.75 -14.21
N THR A 313 -1.73 1.63 -13.62
CA THR A 313 -1.25 2.79 -12.84
C THR A 313 -1.82 2.79 -11.41
N CYS A 314 -2.28 1.65 -10.90
CA CYS A 314 -3.02 1.56 -9.63
C CYS A 314 -2.27 2.17 -8.46
N MET A 315 -0.94 1.97 -8.37
CA MET A 315 -0.11 2.49 -7.28
C MET A 315 0.07 4.02 -7.29
N PHE A 316 -0.47 4.73 -8.28
CA PHE A 316 -0.31 6.18 -8.42
C PHE A 316 -1.67 6.88 -8.60
N GLY A 317 -2.72 6.28 -8.07
CA GLY A 317 -4.09 6.71 -8.28
C GLY A 317 -4.70 6.15 -9.58
N CYS A 318 -6.01 6.29 -9.73
CA CYS A 318 -6.73 5.75 -10.88
C CYS A 318 -7.51 6.86 -11.59
N PRO A 319 -7.05 7.34 -12.76
CA PRO A 319 -7.75 8.40 -13.50
C PRO A 319 -9.11 7.95 -14.05
N GLU A 320 -9.37 6.64 -14.10
CA GLU A 320 -10.67 6.07 -14.51
C GLU A 320 -11.70 6.03 -13.36
N GLY A 321 -11.29 6.28 -12.10
CA GLY A 321 -12.17 6.11 -10.94
C GLY A 321 -12.62 4.66 -10.71
N ALA A 322 -11.83 3.69 -11.16
CA ALA A 322 -12.13 2.26 -11.00
C ALA A 322 -11.53 1.68 -9.71
N LYS A 323 -10.30 2.08 -9.35
CA LYS A 323 -9.65 1.54 -8.15
C LYS A 323 -10.38 1.94 -6.87
N GLY A 324 -10.72 0.97 -6.04
CA GLY A 324 -11.48 1.14 -4.80
C GLY A 324 -10.64 1.68 -3.65
N SER A 325 -9.97 2.82 -3.81
CA SER A 325 -9.48 3.58 -2.67
C SER A 325 -10.64 4.10 -1.83
N THR A 326 -10.42 4.32 -0.53
CA THR A 326 -11.55 4.62 0.39
C THR A 326 -12.18 5.99 0.19
N ASP A 327 -11.50 6.91 -0.49
CA ASP A 327 -12.07 8.19 -0.97
C ASP A 327 -13.22 7.96 -1.97
N LEU A 328 -13.14 6.91 -2.80
CA LEU A 328 -14.17 6.57 -3.78
C LEU A 328 -15.23 5.61 -3.24
N THR A 329 -14.88 4.70 -2.32
CA THR A 329 -15.77 3.60 -1.93
C THR A 329 -16.49 3.83 -0.61
N ILE A 330 -15.81 4.33 0.41
CA ILE A 330 -16.31 4.42 1.79
C ILE A 330 -16.64 5.85 2.19
N TRP A 331 -15.78 6.82 1.91
CA TRP A 331 -16.00 8.23 2.27
C TRP A 331 -17.31 8.81 1.73
N PRO A 332 -17.72 8.58 0.47
CA PRO A 332 -19.01 9.06 -0.01
C PRO A 332 -20.20 8.53 0.82
N LYS A 333 -20.12 7.27 1.28
CA LYS A 333 -21.14 6.66 2.16
C LYS A 333 -21.14 7.30 3.55
N ALA A 334 -19.95 7.53 4.13
CA ALA A 334 -19.80 8.19 5.43
C ALA A 334 -20.38 9.61 5.42
N LEU A 335 -20.06 10.40 4.39
CA LEU A 335 -20.59 11.76 4.23
C LEU A 335 -22.10 11.75 4.02
N ALA A 336 -22.62 10.83 3.22
CA ALA A 336 -24.08 10.67 3.03
C ALA A 336 -24.80 10.26 4.32
N ALA A 337 -24.13 9.54 5.22
CA ALA A 337 -24.65 9.19 6.55
C ALA A 337 -24.56 10.35 7.57
N GLY A 338 -23.87 11.45 7.23
CA GLY A 338 -23.77 12.64 8.07
C GLY A 338 -22.43 12.87 8.75
N ALA A 339 -21.41 12.06 8.48
CA ALA A 339 -20.05 12.33 8.96
C ALA A 339 -19.53 13.66 8.39
N LYS A 340 -18.77 14.40 9.17
CA LYS A 340 -18.07 15.61 8.74
C LYS A 340 -16.58 15.31 8.56
N LEU A 341 -16.01 15.71 7.42
CA LEU A 341 -14.59 15.58 7.12
C LEU A 341 -13.98 16.98 7.00
N VAL A 342 -12.93 17.23 7.76
CA VAL A 342 -12.14 18.46 7.72
C VAL A 342 -10.77 18.10 7.16
N THR A 343 -10.44 18.62 5.99
CA THR A 343 -9.14 18.45 5.32
C THR A 343 -8.19 19.61 5.64
N GLY A 344 -6.88 19.41 5.45
CA GLY A 344 -5.87 20.38 5.84
C GLY A 344 -5.80 20.60 7.36
N ALA A 345 -6.16 19.57 8.13
CA ALA A 345 -6.23 19.61 9.59
C ALA A 345 -5.15 18.70 10.18
N ARG A 346 -3.99 19.26 10.53
CA ARG A 346 -2.88 18.50 11.12
C ARG A 346 -3.01 18.47 12.64
N VAL A 347 -3.40 17.31 13.17
CA VAL A 347 -3.52 17.10 14.61
C VAL A 347 -2.13 17.04 15.24
N ARG A 348 -1.91 17.86 16.26
CA ARG A 348 -0.65 17.96 17.01
C ARG A 348 -0.72 17.33 18.39
N GLU A 349 -1.91 17.26 19.00
CA GLU A 349 -2.09 16.80 20.37
C GLU A 349 -3.51 16.25 20.60
N ILE A 350 -3.63 15.16 21.31
CA ILE A 350 -4.89 14.67 21.89
C ILE A 350 -5.03 15.27 23.29
N THR A 351 -6.12 15.99 23.51
CA THR A 351 -6.39 16.66 24.79
C THR A 351 -7.07 15.71 25.76
N THR A 352 -6.76 15.85 27.05
CA THR A 352 -7.34 15.05 28.14
C THR A 352 -7.87 15.91 29.27
N ASN A 353 -8.75 15.37 30.10
CA ASN A 353 -9.18 15.97 31.35
C ASN A 353 -8.43 15.40 32.57
N GLY A 354 -8.67 15.99 33.75
CA GLY A 354 -8.04 15.54 35.00
C GLY A 354 -8.45 14.13 35.46
N ASN A 355 -9.42 13.48 34.79
CA ASN A 355 -9.90 12.13 35.08
C ASN A 355 -9.31 11.05 34.14
N GLY A 356 -8.33 11.42 33.31
CA GLY A 356 -7.69 10.49 32.37
C GLY A 356 -8.56 10.11 31.16
N LEU A 357 -9.53 10.95 30.77
CA LEU A 357 -10.32 10.76 29.56
C LEU A 357 -9.84 11.70 28.46
N ALA A 358 -9.82 11.22 27.23
CA ALA A 358 -9.63 12.07 26.05
C ALA A 358 -10.82 13.03 25.89
N THR A 359 -10.56 14.27 25.53
CA THR A 359 -11.59 15.33 25.40
C THR A 359 -11.65 15.92 24.00
N GLY A 360 -10.79 15.48 23.08
CA GLY A 360 -10.70 15.99 21.72
C GLY A 360 -9.26 16.12 21.26
N ALA A 361 -9.01 17.08 20.36
CA ALA A 361 -7.68 17.33 19.81
C ALA A 361 -7.42 18.81 19.54
N LEU A 362 -6.14 19.21 19.60
CA LEU A 362 -5.59 20.43 19.04
C LEU A 362 -5.00 20.12 17.66
N TRP A 363 -5.26 20.97 16.69
CA TRP A 363 -4.78 20.79 15.32
C TRP A 363 -4.47 22.15 14.66
N ILE A 364 -3.65 22.11 13.61
CA ILE A 364 -3.24 23.28 12.84
C ILE A 364 -3.97 23.23 11.50
N ASP A 365 -4.58 24.37 11.11
CA ASP A 365 -5.23 24.53 9.81
C ASP A 365 -4.21 24.96 8.72
N LEU A 366 -4.66 25.06 7.47
CA LEU A 366 -3.81 25.45 6.33
C LEU A 366 -3.25 26.89 6.43
N ASP A 367 -3.85 27.74 7.26
CA ASP A 367 -3.39 29.11 7.51
C ASP A 367 -2.39 29.17 8.68
N GLY A 368 -2.06 28.04 9.30
CA GLY A 368 -1.16 27.92 10.45
C GLY A 368 -1.81 28.28 11.79
N ASN A 369 -3.15 28.39 11.86
CA ASN A 369 -3.84 28.71 13.10
C ASN A 369 -4.13 27.43 13.90
N GLU A 370 -3.94 27.52 15.22
CA GLU A 370 -4.34 26.45 16.13
C GLU A 370 -5.86 26.44 16.29
N GLN A 371 -6.43 25.27 16.10
CA GLN A 371 -7.85 24.95 16.21
C GLN A 371 -8.06 23.88 17.29
N ARG A 372 -9.28 23.79 17.82
CA ARG A 372 -9.68 22.77 18.79
C ARG A 372 -10.97 22.08 18.36
N THR A 373 -10.99 20.76 18.46
CA THR A 373 -12.21 19.95 18.30
C THR A 373 -12.44 19.14 19.58
N GLU A 374 -13.60 19.30 20.20
CA GLU A 374 -14.00 18.55 21.39
C GLU A 374 -14.77 17.28 21.00
N ALA A 375 -14.60 16.21 21.78
CA ALA A 375 -15.28 14.94 21.56
C ALA A 375 -15.42 14.14 22.85
N ASP A 376 -16.45 13.27 22.89
CA ASP A 376 -16.69 12.30 23.97
C ASP A 376 -15.85 11.02 23.78
N VAL A 377 -15.57 10.69 22.51
CA VAL A 377 -14.75 9.55 22.10
C VAL A 377 -13.74 9.99 21.05
N VAL A 378 -12.50 9.54 21.14
CA VAL A 378 -11.44 9.79 20.16
C VAL A 378 -11.01 8.47 19.53
N VAL A 379 -10.95 8.43 18.19
CA VAL A 379 -10.51 7.28 17.38
C VAL A 379 -9.29 7.67 16.57
N LEU A 380 -8.16 7.01 16.80
CA LEU A 380 -6.92 7.21 16.04
C LEU A 380 -6.86 6.23 14.87
N ALA A 381 -6.58 6.78 13.69
CA ALA A 381 -6.52 6.10 12.41
C ALA A 381 -5.40 6.67 11.50
N ALA A 382 -4.29 7.10 12.12
CA ALA A 382 -3.20 7.84 11.48
C ALA A 382 -2.01 6.96 11.04
N ASN A 383 -2.21 5.66 10.90
CA ASN A 383 -1.28 4.58 10.51
C ASN A 383 -0.21 4.23 11.56
N GLY A 384 0.65 3.22 11.24
CA GLY A 384 1.69 2.70 12.14
C GLY A 384 2.86 3.65 12.42
N VAL A 385 2.90 4.83 11.78
CA VAL A 385 3.88 5.89 12.06
C VAL A 385 3.20 7.11 12.69
N GLY A 386 2.09 7.55 12.12
CA GLY A 386 1.39 8.76 12.58
C GLY A 386 0.71 8.58 13.94
N THR A 387 0.10 7.42 14.20
CA THR A 387 -0.57 7.14 15.48
C THR A 387 0.41 7.13 16.65
N PRO A 388 1.53 6.37 16.65
CA PRO A 388 2.50 6.44 17.73
C PRO A 388 3.16 7.82 17.86
N ARG A 389 3.45 8.51 16.73
CA ARG A 389 3.93 9.90 16.78
C ARG A 389 2.99 10.78 17.59
N LEU A 390 1.69 10.74 17.30
CA LEU A 390 0.69 11.57 17.97
C LEU A 390 0.55 11.22 19.46
N LEU A 391 0.58 9.94 19.81
CA LEU A 391 0.54 9.49 21.20
C LEU A 391 1.79 9.93 21.99
N LEU A 392 2.97 9.85 21.39
CA LEU A 392 4.22 10.32 21.99
C LEU A 392 4.24 11.85 22.16
N LEU A 393 3.74 12.61 21.18
CA LEU A 393 3.57 14.07 21.28
C LEU A 393 2.62 14.46 22.42
N SER A 394 1.56 13.68 22.60
CA SER A 394 0.54 13.91 23.63
C SER A 394 0.91 13.34 25.00
N GLY A 395 1.93 12.47 25.08
CA GLY A 395 2.31 11.77 26.32
C GLY A 395 1.25 10.79 26.82
N LEU A 396 0.54 10.10 25.93
CA LEU A 396 -0.64 9.29 26.24
C LEU A 396 -0.46 7.80 25.91
N ALA A 397 -1.28 6.95 26.55
CA ALA A 397 -1.45 5.52 26.29
C ALA A 397 -0.15 4.69 26.36
N ASN A 398 0.86 5.11 27.13
CA ASN A 398 2.19 4.50 27.13
C ASN A 398 2.60 3.92 28.49
N SER A 399 1.68 3.50 29.33
CA SER A 399 1.99 2.85 30.63
C SER A 399 2.77 1.55 30.45
N SER A 400 2.54 0.81 29.35
CA SER A 400 3.29 -0.38 28.97
C SER A 400 4.70 -0.08 28.43
N GLY A 401 5.00 1.17 28.02
CA GLY A 401 6.25 1.54 27.34
C GLY A 401 6.37 0.99 25.91
N LEU A 402 5.26 0.57 25.29
CA LEU A 402 5.24 -0.06 23.96
C LEU A 402 4.79 0.87 22.82
N VAL A 403 4.29 2.09 23.12
CA VAL A 403 3.95 3.05 22.05
C VAL A 403 5.18 3.36 21.21
N GLY A 404 5.06 3.16 19.91
CA GLY A 404 6.11 3.33 18.93
C GLY A 404 6.97 2.09 18.68
N LYS A 405 7.01 1.11 19.58
CA LYS A 405 7.84 -0.10 19.44
C LYS A 405 7.18 -1.17 18.58
N ARG A 406 8.01 -2.11 18.07
CA ARG A 406 7.59 -3.29 17.29
C ARG A 406 7.08 -2.94 15.89
N LEU A 407 7.66 -1.92 15.28
CA LEU A 407 7.39 -1.55 13.89
C LEU A 407 7.69 -2.73 12.94
N MET A 408 6.74 -3.05 12.06
CA MET A 408 6.86 -4.04 11.00
C MET A 408 6.54 -3.36 9.67
N LEU A 409 7.36 -3.62 8.62
CA LEU A 409 7.30 -2.90 7.34
C LEU A 409 7.19 -3.81 6.10
N HIS A 410 7.29 -5.13 6.25
CA HIS A 410 7.36 -6.12 5.15
C HIS A 410 8.48 -5.79 4.16
N PRO A 411 9.74 -6.15 4.45
CA PRO A 411 10.82 -6.04 3.47
C PRO A 411 10.47 -6.76 2.17
N TYR A 412 10.81 -6.12 1.03
CA TYR A 412 10.33 -6.56 -0.27
C TYR A 412 11.47 -6.64 -1.29
N MET A 413 11.57 -7.75 -2.01
CA MET A 413 12.48 -7.90 -3.15
C MET A 413 11.73 -8.50 -4.33
N SER A 414 12.32 -8.50 -5.52
CA SER A 414 11.73 -9.18 -6.66
C SER A 414 12.74 -9.89 -7.56
N VAL A 415 12.22 -10.85 -8.31
CA VAL A 415 12.92 -11.46 -9.42
C VAL A 415 12.18 -11.14 -10.70
N LEU A 416 12.83 -10.40 -11.59
CA LEU A 416 12.35 -10.16 -12.94
C LEU A 416 12.67 -11.38 -13.81
N GLY A 417 11.68 -11.91 -14.51
CA GLY A 417 11.85 -12.90 -15.57
C GLY A 417 11.65 -12.26 -16.94
N LEU A 418 12.58 -12.52 -17.87
CA LEU A 418 12.55 -12.04 -19.25
C LEU A 418 12.15 -13.18 -20.20
N TYR A 419 11.32 -12.89 -21.19
CA TYR A 419 10.74 -13.85 -22.12
C TYR A 419 10.87 -13.41 -23.56
N ASP A 420 10.94 -14.37 -24.50
CA ASP A 420 10.99 -14.04 -25.94
C ASP A 420 9.64 -13.62 -26.52
N GLU A 421 8.56 -13.90 -25.80
CA GLU A 421 7.19 -13.59 -26.22
C GLU A 421 6.67 -12.24 -25.70
N ASP A 422 5.69 -11.67 -26.40
CA ASP A 422 4.99 -10.46 -25.96
C ASP A 422 3.95 -10.78 -24.88
N LEU A 423 4.23 -10.34 -23.66
CA LEU A 423 3.39 -10.52 -22.47
C LEU A 423 2.53 -9.29 -22.16
N GLU A 424 2.62 -8.21 -22.94
CA GLU A 424 1.89 -6.95 -22.69
C GLU A 424 2.04 -6.43 -21.26
N SER A 425 3.25 -6.55 -20.70
CA SER A 425 3.51 -6.37 -19.25
C SER A 425 3.37 -4.92 -18.75
N TRP A 426 2.91 -4.01 -19.56
CA TRP A 426 2.45 -2.66 -19.16
C TRP A 426 0.97 -2.62 -18.77
N LEU A 427 0.20 -3.69 -19.03
CA LEU A 427 -1.22 -3.74 -18.69
C LEU A 427 -1.42 -4.11 -17.21
N GLY A 428 -2.42 -3.46 -16.59
CA GLY A 428 -2.83 -3.74 -15.21
C GLY A 428 -3.84 -4.91 -15.08
N PRO A 429 -4.32 -5.14 -13.85
CA PRO A 429 -4.09 -4.30 -12.69
C PRO A 429 -2.63 -4.37 -12.20
N TRP A 430 -2.12 -3.26 -11.63
CA TRP A 430 -0.77 -3.27 -11.05
C TRP A 430 -0.70 -4.11 -9.79
N GLY A 431 -1.78 -4.19 -9.04
CA GLY A 431 -1.84 -4.87 -7.77
C GLY A 431 -1.96 -6.38 -7.90
N THR A 432 -1.04 -7.04 -8.59
CA THR A 432 -0.92 -8.50 -8.60
C THR A 432 -2.09 -9.25 -9.22
N PRO A 433 -2.06 -9.56 -10.52
CA PRO A 433 -3.09 -10.41 -11.12
C PRO A 433 -3.14 -11.82 -10.51
N LEU A 434 -2.02 -12.31 -9.98
CA LEU A 434 -1.85 -13.63 -9.41
C LEU A 434 -0.90 -13.58 -8.21
N LEU A 435 -1.24 -14.28 -7.14
CA LEU A 435 -0.41 -14.44 -5.95
C LEU A 435 -0.04 -15.90 -5.68
N SER A 436 0.95 -16.12 -4.83
CA SER A 436 1.28 -17.43 -4.26
C SER A 436 1.57 -17.34 -2.77
N LEU A 437 1.05 -18.31 -2.03
CA LEU A 437 1.33 -18.55 -0.61
C LEU A 437 2.07 -19.89 -0.41
N GLN A 438 2.71 -20.41 -1.47
CA GLN A 438 3.42 -21.70 -1.45
C GLN A 438 4.40 -21.81 -0.28
N PHE A 439 5.10 -20.74 0.00
CA PHE A 439 6.18 -20.73 0.98
C PHE A 439 5.91 -19.76 2.14
N ALA A 440 4.65 -19.56 2.48
CA ALA A 440 4.24 -18.64 3.53
C ALA A 440 4.37 -19.19 4.95
N ASP A 441 4.24 -20.51 5.13
CA ASP A 441 4.37 -21.17 6.44
C ASP A 441 5.83 -21.52 6.76
N THR A 442 6.14 -21.65 8.04
CA THR A 442 7.44 -22.14 8.51
C THR A 442 7.68 -23.58 8.03
N ASP A 443 8.90 -23.83 7.57
CA ASP A 443 9.43 -25.15 7.30
C ASP A 443 10.81 -25.22 7.97
N GLU A 444 10.94 -26.04 9.00
CA GLU A 444 12.17 -26.17 9.80
C GLU A 444 13.42 -26.48 8.95
N SER A 445 13.23 -27.14 7.78
CA SER A 445 14.33 -27.46 6.88
C SER A 445 14.98 -26.25 6.23
N ARG A 446 14.30 -25.09 6.22
CA ARG A 446 14.81 -23.84 5.63
C ARG A 446 15.76 -23.08 6.56
N GLY A 447 15.70 -23.31 7.88
CA GLY A 447 16.58 -22.71 8.87
C GLY A 447 16.18 -21.28 9.29
N PHE A 448 14.98 -20.82 8.92
CA PHE A 448 14.39 -19.57 9.37
C PHE A 448 12.87 -19.74 9.56
N PRO A 449 12.24 -18.94 10.47
CA PRO A 449 10.79 -18.99 10.68
C PRO A 449 10.04 -18.16 9.62
N ARG A 450 8.75 -18.47 9.45
CA ARG A 450 7.82 -17.79 8.57
C ARG A 450 8.24 -17.82 7.11
N GLY A 451 7.54 -17.10 6.27
CA GLY A 451 7.76 -17.13 4.84
C GLY A 451 7.32 -15.85 4.13
N ALA A 452 6.79 -16.00 2.94
CA ALA A 452 6.45 -14.88 2.07
C ALA A 452 5.13 -15.09 1.33
N GLN A 453 4.48 -13.98 0.96
CA GLN A 453 3.57 -13.94 -0.18
C GLN A 453 4.36 -13.53 -1.42
N TRP A 454 4.09 -14.18 -2.54
CA TRP A 454 4.61 -13.80 -3.84
C TRP A 454 3.54 -13.16 -4.70
N ASP A 455 3.92 -12.16 -5.45
CA ASP A 455 3.03 -11.34 -6.26
C ASP A 455 3.54 -11.23 -7.69
N VAL A 456 2.74 -11.59 -8.69
CA VAL A 456 3.05 -11.27 -10.08
C VAL A 456 2.84 -9.78 -10.30
N MET A 457 3.88 -9.06 -10.74
CA MET A 457 3.79 -7.62 -10.97
C MET A 457 4.10 -7.26 -12.43
N PRO A 458 3.29 -6.38 -13.05
CA PRO A 458 3.59 -5.83 -14.37
C PRO A 458 4.80 -4.89 -14.30
N ILE A 459 5.41 -4.62 -15.46
CA ILE A 459 6.61 -3.77 -15.53
C ILE A 459 6.29 -2.28 -15.64
N GLY A 460 5.19 -1.93 -16.30
CA GLY A 460 4.84 -0.54 -16.57
C GLY A 460 5.54 0.00 -17.83
N GLY A 461 5.98 1.26 -17.78
CA GLY A 461 6.58 1.95 -18.93
C GLY A 461 8.10 1.79 -19.04
N PRO A 462 8.70 2.47 -20.02
CA PRO A 462 10.14 2.37 -20.31
C PRO A 462 11.06 2.77 -19.16
N LEU A 463 10.74 3.83 -18.39
CA LEU A 463 11.56 4.24 -17.24
C LEU A 463 11.43 3.24 -16.09
N MET A 464 10.24 2.71 -15.87
CA MET A 464 10.01 1.64 -14.90
C MET A 464 10.73 0.34 -15.29
N ALA A 465 10.83 0.03 -16.58
CA ALA A 465 11.64 -1.09 -17.07
C ALA A 465 13.13 -0.88 -16.79
N LEU A 466 13.65 0.34 -17.00
CA LEU A 466 15.05 0.67 -16.72
C LEU A 466 15.40 0.60 -15.23
N ALA A 467 14.47 0.97 -14.35
CA ALA A 467 14.69 0.91 -12.89
C ALA A 467 15.02 -0.50 -12.37
N ARG A 468 14.72 -1.57 -13.13
CA ARG A 468 15.12 -2.96 -12.77
C ARG A 468 16.61 -3.23 -12.93
N TYR A 469 17.35 -2.30 -13.50
CA TYR A 469 18.78 -2.43 -13.82
C TYR A 469 19.67 -1.46 -13.04
N ASP A 470 19.15 -0.87 -11.96
CA ASP A 470 19.92 0.12 -11.17
C ASP A 470 21.20 -0.44 -10.57
N ALA A 471 21.27 -1.76 -10.35
CA ALA A 471 22.47 -2.46 -9.89
C ALA A 471 23.55 -2.66 -10.97
N LEU A 472 23.23 -2.47 -12.26
CA LEU A 472 24.22 -2.62 -13.32
C LEU A 472 25.26 -1.50 -13.29
N PRO A 473 26.48 -1.75 -13.80
CA PRO A 473 27.48 -0.72 -14.04
C PRO A 473 26.94 0.42 -14.90
N PHE A 474 27.45 1.61 -14.68
CA PHE A 474 27.03 2.81 -15.40
C PHE A 474 27.04 2.67 -16.91
N GLU A 475 28.11 2.09 -17.47
CA GLU A 475 28.35 1.94 -18.90
C GLU A 475 27.30 1.05 -19.58
N GLU A 476 26.63 0.20 -18.80
CA GLU A 476 25.59 -0.71 -19.29
C GLU A 476 24.19 -0.09 -19.24
N ARG A 477 23.97 0.90 -18.37
CA ARG A 477 22.66 1.53 -18.14
C ARG A 477 22.55 3.00 -18.57
N TRP A 478 23.56 3.50 -19.31
CA TRP A 478 23.57 4.86 -19.84
C TRP A 478 23.90 4.88 -21.35
N GLY A 479 23.37 5.88 -22.07
CA GLY A 479 23.57 6.06 -23.50
C GLY A 479 22.95 4.95 -24.35
N PRO A 480 23.60 4.52 -25.46
CA PRO A 480 23.02 3.52 -26.37
C PRO A 480 22.61 2.18 -25.73
N PRO A 481 23.31 1.63 -24.70
CA PRO A 481 22.93 0.36 -24.10
C PRO A 481 21.52 0.34 -23.49
N ILE A 482 20.99 1.48 -23.00
CA ILE A 482 19.63 1.52 -22.40
C ILE A 482 18.54 1.06 -23.36
N HIS A 483 18.73 1.25 -24.65
CA HIS A 483 17.76 0.83 -25.65
C HIS A 483 17.60 -0.68 -25.71
N GLY A 484 18.70 -1.41 -25.54
CA GLY A 484 18.69 -2.87 -25.45
C GLY A 484 17.98 -3.35 -24.19
N LEU A 485 18.21 -2.68 -23.04
CA LEU A 485 17.52 -3.00 -21.79
C LEU A 485 16.01 -2.79 -21.90
N VAL A 486 15.57 -1.66 -22.45
CA VAL A 486 14.15 -1.39 -22.68
C VAL A 486 13.55 -2.39 -23.67
N GLU A 487 14.22 -2.71 -24.78
CA GLU A 487 13.72 -3.60 -25.82
C GLU A 487 13.52 -5.04 -25.33
N LYS A 488 14.43 -5.54 -24.47
CA LYS A 488 14.30 -6.89 -23.92
C LYS A 488 13.29 -6.99 -22.79
N THR A 489 12.98 -5.88 -22.09
CA THR A 489 12.14 -5.90 -20.88
C THR A 489 10.71 -5.46 -21.14
N LEU A 490 10.53 -4.36 -21.88
CA LEU A 490 9.24 -3.72 -22.10
C LEU A 490 8.28 -4.64 -22.85
N GLY A 491 7.19 -5.03 -22.20
CA GLY A 491 6.20 -5.94 -22.74
C GLY A 491 6.58 -7.43 -22.71
N ARG A 492 7.80 -7.78 -22.28
CA ARG A 492 8.36 -9.13 -22.36
C ARG A 492 8.81 -9.69 -21.02
N ALA A 493 8.45 -9.06 -19.94
CA ALA A 493 8.90 -9.43 -18.60
C ALA A 493 7.80 -9.25 -17.58
N PHE A 494 7.93 -9.92 -16.44
CA PHE A 494 7.18 -9.62 -15.22
C PHE A 494 8.05 -9.94 -14.00
N ASP A 495 7.74 -9.28 -12.86
CA ASP A 495 8.38 -9.59 -11.59
C ASP A 495 7.57 -10.64 -10.81
N TRP A 496 8.27 -11.59 -10.17
CA TRP A 496 7.80 -12.17 -8.93
C TRP A 496 8.26 -11.27 -7.79
N GLY A 497 7.36 -10.45 -7.28
CA GLY A 497 7.57 -9.67 -6.08
C GLY A 497 7.38 -10.53 -4.83
N ILE A 498 8.25 -10.38 -3.86
CA ILE A 498 8.34 -11.22 -2.66
C ILE A 498 8.25 -10.32 -1.44
N GLY A 499 7.09 -10.33 -0.78
CA GLY A 499 6.89 -9.68 0.51
C GLY A 499 7.04 -10.71 1.62
N ILE A 500 8.06 -10.57 2.45
CA ILE A 500 8.26 -11.48 3.58
C ILE A 500 7.50 -11.00 4.81
N GLU A 501 7.08 -11.94 5.66
CA GLU A 501 6.67 -11.60 7.00
C GLU A 501 7.90 -11.24 7.84
N ASP A 502 7.92 -10.03 8.39
CA ASP A 502 8.88 -9.62 9.41
C ASP A 502 8.28 -9.80 10.80
N LEU A 503 9.07 -10.37 11.71
CA LEU A 503 8.65 -10.58 13.08
C LEU A 503 8.81 -9.30 13.91
N PRO A 504 7.88 -9.04 14.86
CA PRO A 504 7.93 -7.82 15.65
C PRO A 504 9.14 -7.80 16.60
N SER A 505 9.96 -6.74 16.50
CA SER A 505 11.11 -6.48 17.38
C SER A 505 10.96 -5.14 18.09
N GLU A 506 11.27 -5.08 19.39
CA GLU A 506 11.26 -3.80 20.11
C GLU A 506 12.40 -2.85 19.71
N ALA A 507 13.41 -3.35 18.99
CA ALA A 507 14.46 -2.52 18.39
C ALA A 507 13.95 -1.75 17.19
N ASN A 508 12.94 -2.27 16.49
CA ASN A 508 12.26 -1.60 15.37
C ASN A 508 11.16 -0.69 15.92
N LEU A 509 11.34 0.62 15.77
CA LEU A 509 10.45 1.57 16.47
C LEU A 509 10.30 2.90 15.73
N VAL A 510 9.24 3.62 16.11
CA VAL A 510 8.98 5.02 15.81
C VAL A 510 9.19 5.85 17.07
N ALA A 511 10.08 6.83 17.01
CA ALA A 511 10.32 7.83 18.04
C ALA A 511 10.00 9.24 17.53
N LEU A 512 10.15 10.25 18.36
CA LEU A 512 10.10 11.65 17.93
C LEU A 512 11.52 12.14 17.63
N ASP A 513 11.69 12.79 16.48
CA ASP A 513 12.95 13.47 16.17
C ASP A 513 13.11 14.74 17.02
N ARG A 514 14.37 15.07 17.37
CA ARG A 514 14.68 16.23 18.20
C ARG A 514 14.93 17.50 17.39
N ALA A 515 15.21 17.38 16.11
CA ALA A 515 15.64 18.48 15.23
C ALA A 515 14.74 18.61 14.00
N LEU A 516 14.39 17.48 13.36
CA LEU A 516 13.52 17.48 12.20
C LEU A 516 12.07 17.74 12.63
N THR A 517 11.42 18.67 11.95
CA THR A 517 9.99 18.98 12.14
C THR A 517 9.27 18.95 10.79
N ASP A 518 7.96 18.80 10.82
CA ASP A 518 7.12 19.04 9.66
C ASP A 518 6.96 20.55 9.39
N SER A 519 6.17 20.90 8.38
CA SER A 519 5.96 22.29 7.95
C SER A 519 5.29 23.17 9.03
N ASP A 520 4.64 22.59 10.02
CA ASP A 520 4.01 23.30 11.15
C ASP A 520 4.89 23.32 12.41
N GLY A 521 6.14 22.86 12.30
CA GLY A 521 7.09 22.82 13.42
C GLY A 521 6.84 21.72 14.44
N ILE A 522 6.00 20.73 14.11
CA ILE A 522 5.74 19.57 14.97
C ILE A 522 6.85 18.54 14.76
N ALA A 523 7.42 17.99 15.85
CA ALA A 523 8.49 16.99 15.77
C ALA A 523 8.14 15.84 14.81
N ALA A 524 9.03 15.57 13.85
CA ALA A 524 8.88 14.50 12.87
C ALA A 524 9.03 13.12 13.52
N PRO A 525 8.50 12.04 12.92
CA PRO A 525 8.83 10.69 13.35
C PRO A 525 10.27 10.35 12.98
N ARG A 526 11.00 9.74 13.92
CA ARG A 526 12.29 9.09 13.70
C ARG A 526 12.06 7.59 13.65
N ILE A 527 12.53 6.96 12.60
CA ILE A 527 12.39 5.54 12.35
C ILE A 527 13.70 4.83 12.69
N HIS A 528 13.62 3.82 13.55
CA HIS A 528 14.69 2.86 13.76
C HIS A 528 14.18 1.52 13.26
N TYR A 529 14.79 1.00 12.19
CA TYR A 529 14.38 -0.27 11.63
C TYR A 529 15.56 -1.00 10.99
N GLY A 530 15.75 -2.24 11.44
CA GLY A 530 16.71 -3.18 10.86
C GLY A 530 16.02 -4.45 10.40
N ILE A 531 16.41 -4.95 9.23
CA ILE A 531 15.99 -6.25 8.72
C ILE A 531 16.85 -7.29 9.44
N ASP A 532 16.22 -8.18 10.23
CA ASP A 532 16.97 -9.19 10.99
C ASP A 532 17.55 -10.29 10.09
N GLU A 533 18.42 -11.12 10.66
CA GLU A 533 19.14 -12.16 9.90
C GLU A 533 18.20 -13.28 9.40
N ASP A 534 17.14 -13.61 10.12
CA ASP A 534 16.15 -14.60 9.68
C ASP A 534 15.36 -14.04 8.48
N ALA A 535 14.99 -12.76 8.51
CA ALA A 535 14.33 -12.08 7.41
C ALA A 535 15.23 -12.00 6.16
N LYS A 536 16.54 -11.69 6.33
CA LYS A 536 17.53 -11.71 5.24
C LYS A 536 17.70 -13.11 4.66
N ALA A 537 17.77 -14.14 5.50
CA ALA A 537 17.85 -15.54 5.07
C ALA A 537 16.58 -15.98 4.31
N ASN A 538 15.40 -15.56 4.81
CA ASN A 538 14.13 -15.79 4.15
C ASN A 538 14.11 -15.16 2.75
N LEU A 539 14.42 -13.86 2.62
CA LEU A 539 14.52 -13.18 1.32
C LEU A 539 15.44 -13.91 0.35
N ALA A 540 16.66 -14.23 0.78
CA ALA A 540 17.64 -14.91 -0.06
C ALA A 540 17.13 -16.26 -0.56
N TRP A 541 16.50 -17.05 0.31
CA TRP A 541 15.93 -18.35 -0.04
C TRP A 541 14.76 -18.22 -1.02
N GLN A 542 13.85 -17.27 -0.78
CA GLN A 542 12.69 -17.03 -1.64
C GLN A 542 13.10 -16.57 -3.05
N LEU A 543 14.15 -15.74 -3.16
CA LEU A 543 14.67 -15.28 -4.45
C LEU A 543 15.13 -16.46 -5.34
N GLU A 544 15.80 -17.47 -4.77
CA GLU A 544 16.20 -18.66 -5.53
C GLU A 544 14.98 -19.46 -6.01
N ARG A 545 13.93 -19.59 -5.17
CA ARG A 545 12.68 -20.25 -5.59
C ARG A 545 11.95 -19.47 -6.68
N ALA A 546 11.97 -18.13 -6.62
CA ALA A 546 11.35 -17.32 -7.65
C ALA A 546 12.06 -17.43 -9.01
N LYS A 547 13.39 -17.59 -9.01
CA LYS A 547 14.14 -17.92 -10.24
C LYS A 547 13.67 -19.26 -10.83
N GLU A 548 13.52 -20.29 -9.99
CA GLU A 548 12.97 -21.59 -10.43
C GLU A 548 11.57 -21.48 -11.04
N ALA A 549 10.71 -20.64 -10.45
CA ALA A 549 9.38 -20.40 -10.99
C ALA A 549 9.44 -19.73 -12.38
N HIS A 550 10.33 -18.76 -12.57
CA HIS A 550 10.56 -18.15 -13.88
C HIS A 550 11.15 -19.12 -14.90
N GLU A 551 12.13 -19.94 -14.51
CA GLU A 551 12.72 -20.97 -15.37
C GLU A 551 11.65 -21.99 -15.80
N ALA A 552 10.79 -22.46 -14.87
CA ALA A 552 9.69 -23.34 -15.18
C ALA A 552 8.67 -22.71 -16.14
N ALA A 553 8.46 -21.39 -16.04
CA ALA A 553 7.63 -20.62 -16.96
C ALA A 553 8.29 -20.40 -18.33
N GLY A 554 9.60 -20.68 -18.49
CA GLY A 554 10.35 -20.54 -19.73
C GLY A 554 11.05 -19.17 -19.89
N ALA A 555 11.41 -18.53 -18.80
CA ALA A 555 12.23 -17.33 -18.83
C ALA A 555 13.61 -17.61 -19.45
N VAL A 556 14.09 -16.68 -20.27
CA VAL A 556 15.43 -16.75 -20.91
C VAL A 556 16.54 -16.11 -20.07
N GLU A 557 16.14 -15.22 -19.17
CA GLU A 557 17.04 -14.50 -18.24
C GLU A 557 16.26 -14.13 -16.99
N THR A 558 16.93 -14.06 -15.84
CA THR A 558 16.35 -13.51 -14.60
C THR A 558 17.24 -12.44 -14.00
N VAL A 559 16.64 -11.41 -13.41
CA VAL A 559 17.35 -10.29 -12.75
C VAL A 559 16.72 -10.07 -11.36
N VAL A 560 17.56 -10.02 -10.33
CA VAL A 560 17.10 -9.66 -8.98
C VAL A 560 17.01 -8.15 -8.86
N THR A 561 15.91 -7.64 -8.34
CA THR A 561 15.71 -6.22 -8.03
C THR A 561 15.46 -6.07 -6.53
N ASP A 562 16.25 -5.21 -5.90
CA ASP A 562 16.15 -4.92 -4.48
C ASP A 562 15.19 -3.74 -4.23
N TRP A 563 14.08 -4.02 -3.56
CA TRP A 563 13.10 -3.04 -3.09
C TRP A 563 13.06 -2.96 -1.57
N SER A 564 14.02 -3.63 -0.88
CA SER A 564 13.99 -3.74 0.58
C SER A 564 14.05 -2.40 1.30
N GLN A 565 14.56 -1.35 0.64
CA GLN A 565 14.58 0.01 1.18
C GLN A 565 13.19 0.66 1.30
N TRP A 566 12.11 0.06 0.77
CA TRP A 566 10.77 0.63 0.79
C TRP A 566 9.83 -0.14 1.71
N GLY A 567 9.35 0.50 2.78
CA GLY A 567 8.39 -0.07 3.72
C GLY A 567 6.95 0.29 3.36
N TRP A 568 6.24 -0.65 2.75
CA TRP A 568 4.88 -0.44 2.24
C TRP A 568 3.79 -0.59 3.31
N HIS A 569 4.07 -1.29 4.42
CA HIS A 569 3.08 -1.71 5.39
C HIS A 569 3.49 -1.26 6.80
N LEU A 570 2.79 -0.26 7.34
CA LEU A 570 3.15 0.41 8.60
C LEU A 570 2.36 -0.21 9.75
N LEU A 571 2.97 -1.16 10.48
CA LEU A 571 2.26 -2.04 11.43
C LEU A 571 2.92 -2.08 12.82
N GLY A 572 2.17 -2.49 13.86
CA GLY A 572 2.66 -3.04 15.13
C GLY A 572 2.96 -2.06 16.26
N THR A 573 3.05 -0.77 16.00
CA THR A 573 3.59 0.26 16.92
C THR A 573 2.68 0.65 18.09
N CYS A 574 1.45 0.12 18.15
CA CYS A 574 0.50 0.27 19.25
C CYS A 574 -0.21 -1.07 19.49
N ARG A 575 0.55 -2.14 19.57
CA ARG A 575 0.12 -3.53 19.63
C ARG A 575 -1.12 -3.76 20.50
N MET A 576 -2.09 -4.56 19.99
CA MET A 576 -3.23 -5.02 20.78
C MET A 576 -2.88 -6.24 21.65
N GLY A 577 -3.61 -6.41 22.75
CA GLY A 577 -3.49 -7.57 23.63
C GLY A 577 -4.41 -7.46 24.85
N ASP A 578 -4.62 -8.57 25.56
CA ASP A 578 -5.48 -8.59 26.75
C ASP A 578 -4.72 -8.18 28.03
N ASP A 579 -3.38 -8.19 27.99
CA ASP A 579 -2.53 -7.79 29.12
C ASP A 579 -2.07 -6.33 28.95
N PRO A 580 -2.52 -5.38 29.82
CA PRO A 580 -2.14 -3.98 29.72
C PRO A 580 -0.65 -3.71 29.96
N SER A 581 0.08 -4.64 30.58
CA SER A 581 1.53 -4.52 30.74
C SER A 581 2.31 -4.91 29.48
N ALA A 582 1.68 -5.61 28.55
CA ALA A 582 2.27 -6.13 27.31
C ALA A 582 1.58 -5.65 26.03
N SER A 583 0.69 -4.65 26.12
CA SER A 583 -0.04 -4.10 24.98
C SER A 583 -0.42 -2.63 25.23
N VAL A 584 -0.76 -1.93 24.17
CA VAL A 584 -1.21 -0.52 24.20
C VAL A 584 -2.75 -0.44 24.22
N VAL A 585 -3.40 -1.32 23.47
CA VAL A 585 -4.85 -1.40 23.38
C VAL A 585 -5.34 -2.81 23.66
N ASP A 586 -6.60 -2.92 24.09
CA ASP A 586 -7.29 -4.20 24.25
C ASP A 586 -7.66 -4.81 22.88
N ARG A 587 -8.27 -6.01 22.88
CA ARG A 587 -8.69 -6.70 21.67
C ARG A 587 -9.69 -5.93 20.80
N PHE A 588 -10.31 -4.88 21.33
CA PHE A 588 -11.26 -4.02 20.61
C PHE A 588 -10.66 -2.67 20.21
N GLY A 589 -9.32 -2.54 20.29
CA GLY A 589 -8.63 -1.31 19.94
C GLY A 589 -8.78 -0.19 20.95
N ARG A 590 -9.38 -0.42 22.12
CA ARG A 590 -9.52 0.58 23.19
C ARG A 590 -8.22 0.66 23.99
N ALA A 591 -7.70 1.87 24.18
CA ALA A 591 -6.49 2.10 24.98
C ALA A 591 -6.68 1.62 26.44
N HIS A 592 -5.67 0.92 26.99
CA HIS A 592 -5.72 0.48 28.37
C HIS A 592 -5.72 1.67 29.35
N ASP A 593 -5.00 2.72 29.03
CA ASP A 593 -4.86 3.91 29.90
C ASP A 593 -6.03 4.90 29.80
N LEU A 594 -6.76 4.93 28.66
CA LEU A 594 -7.82 5.88 28.39
C LEU A 594 -9.05 5.16 27.80
N THR A 595 -10.10 5.01 28.58
CA THR A 595 -11.25 4.17 28.25
C THR A 595 -12.12 4.68 27.10
N ASN A 596 -11.94 5.92 26.65
CA ASN A 596 -12.63 6.56 25.52
C ASN A 596 -11.71 6.92 24.36
N LEU A 597 -10.48 6.37 24.35
CA LEU A 597 -9.53 6.46 23.24
C LEU A 597 -9.43 5.10 22.56
N TYR A 598 -9.64 5.08 21.24
CA TYR A 598 -9.55 3.88 20.41
C TYR A 598 -8.48 4.05 19.33
N ILE A 599 -7.76 2.97 18.98
CA ILE A 599 -6.81 2.90 17.90
C ILE A 599 -7.26 1.78 16.96
N VAL A 600 -7.48 2.09 15.67
CA VAL A 600 -8.12 1.15 14.75
C VAL A 600 -7.34 0.94 13.44
N ASP A 601 -6.11 1.46 13.35
CA ASP A 601 -5.25 1.33 12.17
C ASP A 601 -4.22 0.19 12.29
N GLY A 602 -3.28 0.12 11.35
CA GLY A 602 -2.25 -0.93 11.32
C GLY A 602 -1.31 -0.95 12.53
N SER A 603 -1.25 0.14 13.31
CA SER A 603 -0.40 0.18 14.52
C SER A 603 -0.78 -0.87 15.56
N VAL A 604 -2.04 -1.34 15.57
CA VAL A 604 -2.50 -2.34 16.56
C VAL A 604 -2.14 -3.79 16.24
N PHE A 605 -1.54 -4.04 15.09
CA PHE A 605 -1.15 -5.39 14.67
C PHE A 605 -0.21 -6.05 15.67
N VAL A 606 -0.35 -7.36 15.84
CA VAL A 606 0.47 -8.19 16.75
C VAL A 606 1.62 -8.84 15.99
N THR A 607 1.32 -9.40 14.82
CA THR A 607 2.23 -9.92 13.80
C THR A 607 1.74 -9.43 12.45
N SER A 608 2.61 -9.38 11.45
CA SER A 608 2.26 -8.80 10.15
C SER A 608 1.51 -9.77 9.23
N GLY A 609 1.75 -11.08 9.35
CA GLY A 609 1.46 -12.02 8.27
C GLY A 609 2.25 -11.66 7.00
N PRO A 610 2.33 -12.49 5.97
CA PRO A 610 3.02 -12.16 4.74
C PRO A 610 2.15 -11.40 3.73
N GLN A 611 0.84 -11.21 4.00
CA GLN A 611 -0.11 -10.59 3.07
C GLN A 611 -0.13 -9.05 3.20
N PRO A 612 -0.40 -8.31 2.11
CA PRO A 612 -0.71 -6.88 2.20
C PRO A 612 -1.87 -6.63 3.18
N PRO A 613 -1.69 -5.76 4.20
CA PRO A 613 -2.54 -5.75 5.37
C PRO A 613 -3.83 -4.94 5.24
N THR A 614 -4.09 -4.24 4.11
CA THR A 614 -5.17 -3.25 4.00
C THR A 614 -6.54 -3.85 4.32
N ALA A 615 -6.86 -5.04 3.82
CA ALA A 615 -8.13 -5.72 4.11
C ALA A 615 -8.27 -6.04 5.61
N THR A 616 -7.18 -6.49 6.25
CA THR A 616 -7.16 -6.82 7.68
C THR A 616 -7.25 -5.56 8.56
N ILE A 617 -6.56 -4.48 8.18
CA ILE A 617 -6.69 -3.16 8.86
C ILE A 617 -8.15 -2.69 8.83
N ALA A 618 -8.76 -2.71 7.65
CA ALA A 618 -10.15 -2.29 7.47
C ALA A 618 -11.15 -3.20 8.23
N ALA A 619 -10.95 -4.52 8.17
CA ALA A 619 -11.79 -5.49 8.87
C ALA A 619 -11.69 -5.35 10.40
N ASN A 620 -10.47 -5.14 10.94
CA ASN A 620 -10.29 -4.91 12.36
C ASN A 620 -10.89 -3.56 12.80
N ALA A 621 -10.75 -2.51 12.00
CA ALA A 621 -11.41 -1.23 12.25
C ALA A 621 -12.93 -1.39 12.33
N HIS A 622 -13.54 -2.10 11.37
CA HIS A 622 -14.97 -2.42 11.38
C HIS A 622 -15.37 -3.15 12.67
N ARG A 623 -14.64 -4.22 13.03
CA ARG A 623 -14.91 -5.00 14.24
C ARG A 623 -14.79 -4.18 15.53
N CYS A 624 -13.76 -3.35 15.64
CA CYS A 624 -13.56 -2.48 16.82
C CYS A 624 -14.68 -1.45 16.96
N VAL A 625 -15.09 -0.84 15.84
CA VAL A 625 -16.17 0.15 15.81
C VAL A 625 -17.53 -0.49 16.09
N GLU A 626 -17.79 -1.70 15.59
CA GLU A 626 -18.99 -2.47 15.94
C GLU A 626 -19.11 -2.67 17.45
N HIS A 627 -18.00 -3.03 18.12
CA HIS A 627 -17.97 -3.16 19.57
C HIS A 627 -18.24 -1.82 20.28
N LEU A 628 -17.64 -0.72 19.79
CA LEU A 628 -17.89 0.62 20.33
C LEU A 628 -19.38 0.99 20.22
N ILE A 629 -20.03 0.74 19.09
CA ILE A 629 -21.46 1.00 18.88
C ILE A 629 -22.32 0.18 19.83
N GLN A 630 -22.02 -1.10 20.00
CA GLN A 630 -22.77 -2.01 20.90
C GLN A 630 -22.64 -1.58 22.37
N THR A 631 -21.43 -1.22 22.80
CA THR A 631 -21.21 -0.80 24.20
C THR A 631 -21.83 0.56 24.53
N ALA A 632 -21.82 1.51 23.61
CA ALA A 632 -22.48 2.79 23.78
C ALA A 632 -24.02 2.65 23.85
N SER A 633 -24.57 1.74 23.07
CA SER A 633 -26.02 1.45 23.08
C SER A 633 -26.48 0.83 24.40
N LEU A 634 -25.65 0.01 25.05
CA LEU A 634 -25.95 -0.59 26.36
C LEU A 634 -25.93 0.43 27.50
N GLN A 635 -25.09 1.48 27.39
CA GLN A 635 -25.01 2.57 28.38
C GLN A 635 -26.17 3.58 28.27
N ALA A 636 -26.82 3.65 27.12
CA ALA A 636 -27.95 4.54 26.87
C ALA A 636 -29.31 3.99 27.37
N VAL A 637 -29.39 2.73 27.81
CA VAL A 637 -30.61 2.15 28.41
C VAL A 637 -30.65 2.56 29.87
N PRO A 638 -31.62 3.43 30.32
CA PRO A 638 -31.79 3.74 31.73
C PRO A 638 -32.16 2.47 32.50
N ALA A 639 -31.53 2.23 33.66
CA ALA A 639 -31.82 1.12 34.56
C ALA A 639 -33.26 1.20 35.13
#